data_b49e74bca052615ffbd76f6f87ab9d5c
#
_entry.id   b49e74bca052615ffbd76f6f87ab9d5c
#
_cell.length_a   1.000
_cell.length_b   1.000
_cell.length_c   1.000
_cell.angle_alpha   90.00
_cell.angle_beta   90.00
_cell.angle_gamma   90.00
#
_symmetry.space_group_name_H-M   'P 1'
#
loop_
_entity.id
_entity.type
_entity.pdbx_description
1 polymer ?
#
loop_
_entity_poly.entity_id
_entity_poly.type
_entity_poly.pdbx_seq_one_letter_code
_entity_poly.pdbx_strand_id
1 'polypeptide(L)'
;MFARPIRAAARYAVLIIGIAAVSTLAAQSSSAGWNPQEILKAEGFVKPPADVEKLIVTPRTDISFTSPSPDRSWFLRAAGMDRGDILAYGKPHIYLGGVQVDTAANRARSVTTSTKSALTLINPLTGATKPLEVPKGASVTGQSWSPNGTQVAYIASFANASYAYVADVATGKSVQVSKSPLLATLVTSIEFTADGKSLIVVLVPEGRGAPPTHGTGGIEDGPTVRLTNSRAVPQPVHASLLLDPHEKAQLKYYTTGQLALLDLKTKLVKKIGEPRMIRAVDASSDAAYFRVTQMTEPFSYLVPASSFGSVQELWNANGTVITKLATTALREGAVDDGDAPAGFGRGGAQPATDTSKRNINWNPVGPGLVYVQSVFASNGSGAAAPAGRGGRGGAGGRAGAAPARAQATSVRYLSWLPPFGAADTQVIYEGGPALGTIAYSADGKTMFVADSGSVFAIRTAEPTKRFNLGRGVTLAAGSGGGRGGGGGGASAGGADTSAAGGALQTRRGANGQSFVVVGTDGKSVALTGTRTPGANWSTQAPRPWLDKLDFESGQRTRVFDSPADGYDEFVTPLNDNYSQFLYTHESPTTIPDVWLKDVTANTAKKITANVDVGPELTGAIVKRFQVSRPRDGNKMWVDVTLPKDWRPGTRLPGIIWFYPREYTTQAEYERSRFTVNINRFPEVPSARPASSTKIWVSQGYALIEPDIPIWGDSGRMNDNYTRDLRENLDAVLDAVVEAGYVDRDRMGIGGHSYGAFGTMNAISLVPYFKGAIAGDGMYNRSLTPFGFQSERRSFFQAQDTYLDMSPFFRADKIVTPILMYHAWEDQNAGTAPLSATRMMAALQGLGKNAALYMYPYEDHSVATYASDLDLWARWFAWFDLHVKNAPATKKPIP
;
A
#
# COMPACT_ATOMS: atom_id res chain seq x y z
N MET A 1 26.54 13.08 -7.45
CA MET A 1 26.56 13.05 -8.92
C MET A 1 25.83 11.78 -9.36
N PHE A 2 24.53 11.86 -9.54
CA PHE A 2 23.74 10.73 -10.06
C PHE A 2 23.57 10.95 -11.55
N ALA A 3 24.22 10.11 -12.34
CA ALA A 3 24.04 10.15 -13.78
C ALA A 3 22.63 9.65 -14.12
N ARG A 4 21.82 10.49 -14.73
CA ARG A 4 20.65 10.03 -15.50
C ARG A 4 21.12 9.03 -16.54
N PRO A 5 20.38 7.97 -16.86
CA PRO A 5 20.60 7.27 -18.10
C PRO A 5 20.41 8.29 -19.24
N ILE A 6 21.40 8.40 -20.09
CA ILE A 6 21.41 9.27 -21.26
C ILE A 6 20.23 8.86 -22.14
N ARG A 7 19.14 9.65 -22.10
CA ARG A 7 18.09 9.54 -23.10
C ARG A 7 18.58 10.31 -24.33
N ALA A 8 19.06 9.59 -25.33
CA ALA A 8 19.29 10.14 -26.65
C ALA A 8 17.93 10.60 -27.22
N ALA A 9 17.66 11.89 -27.17
CA ALA A 9 16.56 12.50 -27.89
C ALA A 9 16.92 12.57 -29.35
N ALA A 10 16.58 11.54 -30.14
CA ALA A 10 16.63 11.62 -31.61
C ALA A 10 15.44 12.48 -32.07
N ARG A 11 15.74 13.70 -32.52
CA ARG A 11 14.81 14.52 -33.31
C ARG A 11 14.68 13.95 -34.70
N TYR A 12 13.49 13.50 -35.07
CA TYR A 12 13.12 13.32 -36.49
C TYR A 12 11.90 14.19 -36.80
N ALA A 13 12.12 15.02 -37.84
CA ALA A 13 11.07 15.80 -38.48
C ALA A 13 10.03 14.86 -39.07
N VAL A 14 8.75 15.19 -38.82
CA VAL A 14 7.60 14.46 -39.32
C VAL A 14 7.45 14.69 -40.80
N LEU A 15 7.60 13.66 -41.61
CA LEU A 15 7.00 13.57 -42.92
C LEU A 15 5.89 12.52 -42.85
N ILE A 16 4.65 12.97 -42.99
CA ILE A 16 3.45 12.10 -42.96
C ILE A 16 3.40 11.36 -44.31
N ILE A 17 3.68 10.07 -44.32
CA ILE A 17 3.14 9.14 -45.31
C ILE A 17 2.54 7.96 -44.53
N GLY A 18 1.21 7.88 -44.59
CA GLY A 18 0.48 6.79 -44.01
C GLY A 18 0.75 5.46 -44.69
N ILE A 19 1.34 4.53 -43.97
CA ILE A 19 1.20 3.10 -44.21
C ILE A 19 0.93 2.46 -42.84
N ALA A 20 -0.27 1.97 -42.68
CA ALA A 20 -0.64 1.12 -41.54
C ALA A 20 0.13 -0.18 -41.61
N ALA A 21 1.28 -0.22 -41.00
CA ALA A 21 1.95 -1.49 -40.66
C ALA A 21 1.57 -1.78 -39.22
N VAL A 22 0.54 -2.58 -39.02
CA VAL A 22 0.35 -3.36 -37.80
C VAL A 22 1.55 -4.29 -37.70
N SER A 23 2.62 -3.82 -37.06
CA SER A 23 3.65 -4.74 -36.57
C SER A 23 3.02 -5.55 -35.45
N THR A 24 2.41 -6.66 -35.80
CA THR A 24 2.26 -7.78 -34.87
C THR A 24 3.63 -8.03 -34.27
N LEU A 25 3.79 -7.73 -32.97
CA LEU A 25 4.81 -8.38 -32.16
C LEU A 25 4.52 -9.87 -32.26
N ALA A 26 5.14 -10.52 -33.26
CA ALA A 26 5.16 -11.96 -33.35
C ALA A 26 5.97 -12.43 -32.14
N ALA A 27 5.27 -12.74 -31.06
CA ALA A 27 5.79 -13.67 -30.08
C ALA A 27 6.18 -14.91 -30.90
N GLN A 28 7.47 -15.18 -31.02
CA GLN A 28 7.92 -16.45 -31.58
C GLN A 28 7.29 -17.56 -30.74
N SER A 29 6.19 -18.12 -31.21
CA SER A 29 5.66 -19.38 -30.71
C SER A 29 6.69 -20.43 -31.08
N SER A 30 7.63 -20.72 -30.20
CA SER A 30 8.57 -21.79 -30.38
C SER A 30 7.81 -23.12 -30.22
N SER A 31 7.54 -23.76 -31.34
CA SER A 31 7.38 -25.22 -31.41
C SER A 31 8.75 -25.94 -31.23
N ALA A 32 9.82 -25.21 -30.92
CA ALA A 32 11.08 -25.72 -30.43
C ALA A 32 10.94 -25.97 -28.92
N GLY A 33 11.34 -27.16 -28.43
CA GLY A 33 11.27 -27.52 -27.01
C GLY A 33 11.96 -26.52 -26.09
N TRP A 34 11.58 -26.51 -24.81
CA TRP A 34 12.14 -25.65 -23.78
C TRP A 34 13.68 -25.71 -23.79
N ASN A 35 14.33 -24.56 -24.04
CA ASN A 35 15.79 -24.43 -24.07
C ASN A 35 16.27 -23.29 -23.16
N PRO A 36 16.74 -23.61 -21.96
CA PRO A 36 17.20 -22.61 -21.01
C PRO A 36 18.26 -21.65 -21.54
N GLN A 37 19.22 -22.15 -22.34
CA GLN A 37 20.32 -21.33 -22.85
C GLN A 37 19.84 -20.26 -23.84
N GLU A 38 18.89 -20.61 -24.71
CA GLU A 38 18.32 -19.64 -25.67
C GLU A 38 17.42 -18.61 -24.96
N ILE A 39 16.63 -19.06 -23.98
CA ILE A 39 15.82 -18.14 -23.14
C ILE A 39 16.68 -17.09 -22.47
N LEU A 40 17.82 -17.50 -21.89
CA LEU A 40 18.71 -16.58 -21.15
C LEU A 40 19.45 -15.60 -22.08
N LYS A 41 19.67 -15.93 -23.35
CA LYS A 41 20.33 -15.07 -24.32
C LYS A 41 19.38 -14.14 -25.08
N ALA A 42 18.08 -14.40 -25.04
CA ALA A 42 17.10 -13.62 -25.78
C ALA A 42 17.08 -12.16 -25.32
N GLU A 43 17.12 -11.22 -26.26
CA GLU A 43 17.08 -9.77 -25.98
C GLU A 43 15.65 -9.21 -25.95
N GLY A 44 14.64 -9.98 -26.39
CA GLY A 44 13.23 -9.65 -26.30
C GLY A 44 12.54 -10.35 -25.12
N PHE A 45 11.27 -10.03 -24.89
CA PHE A 45 10.45 -10.76 -23.92
C PHE A 45 10.25 -12.21 -24.35
N VAL A 46 10.47 -13.13 -23.43
CA VAL A 46 10.29 -14.58 -23.60
C VAL A 46 9.15 -15.09 -22.73
N LYS A 47 8.71 -16.33 -22.97
CA LYS A 47 7.62 -16.94 -22.22
C LYS A 47 8.08 -18.18 -21.48
N PRO A 48 7.54 -18.46 -20.29
CA PRO A 48 7.78 -19.69 -19.55
C PRO A 48 7.08 -20.89 -20.25
N PRO A 49 7.28 -22.13 -19.77
CA PRO A 49 6.51 -23.28 -20.24
C PRO A 49 5.01 -23.02 -20.24
N ALA A 50 4.28 -23.60 -21.18
CA ALA A 50 2.88 -23.28 -21.46
C ALA A 50 1.93 -23.51 -20.26
N ASP A 51 2.21 -24.48 -19.42
CA ASP A 51 1.50 -24.74 -18.16
C ASP A 51 1.71 -23.64 -17.13
N VAL A 52 2.93 -23.10 -17.04
CA VAL A 52 3.26 -21.94 -16.19
C VAL A 52 2.64 -20.66 -16.75
N GLU A 53 2.73 -20.41 -18.07
CA GLU A 53 2.05 -19.28 -18.72
C GLU A 53 0.55 -19.31 -18.39
N LYS A 54 -0.09 -20.46 -18.52
CA LYS A 54 -1.51 -20.64 -18.20
C LYS A 54 -1.82 -20.24 -16.76
N LEU A 55 -1.03 -20.68 -15.78
CA LEU A 55 -1.20 -20.30 -14.37
C LEU A 55 -1.12 -18.78 -14.17
N ILE A 56 -0.19 -18.11 -14.85
CA ILE A 56 0.03 -16.68 -14.70
C ILE A 56 -1.09 -15.84 -15.35
N VAL A 57 -1.57 -16.23 -16.53
CA VAL A 57 -2.56 -15.45 -17.28
C VAL A 57 -4.00 -15.74 -16.87
N THR A 58 -4.27 -16.83 -16.14
CA THR A 58 -5.62 -17.17 -15.70
C THR A 58 -6.07 -16.19 -14.61
N PRO A 59 -7.26 -15.58 -14.74
CA PRO A 59 -7.79 -14.68 -13.75
C PRO A 59 -7.94 -15.33 -12.38
N ARG A 60 -7.63 -14.56 -11.35
CA ARG A 60 -7.76 -14.98 -9.96
C ARG A 60 -9.21 -15.03 -9.51
N THR A 61 -9.43 -15.68 -8.36
CA THR A 61 -10.72 -15.72 -7.68
C THR A 61 -11.28 -14.34 -7.41
N ASP A 62 -12.59 -14.20 -7.53
CA ASP A 62 -13.28 -12.92 -7.32
C ASP A 62 -14.19 -13.01 -6.10
N ILE A 63 -13.79 -12.29 -5.05
CA ILE A 63 -14.51 -12.16 -3.79
C ILE A 63 -14.84 -10.69 -3.48
N SER A 64 -14.86 -9.83 -4.50
CA SER A 64 -14.94 -8.38 -4.35
C SER A 64 -16.38 -7.90 -4.16
N PHE A 65 -16.79 -7.70 -2.92
CA PHE A 65 -18.04 -7.05 -2.52
C PHE A 65 -17.72 -5.80 -1.67
N THR A 66 -16.96 -4.85 -2.25
CA THR A 66 -16.37 -3.73 -1.48
C THR A 66 -17.00 -2.38 -1.71
N SER A 67 -17.84 -2.21 -2.75
CA SER A 67 -18.47 -0.94 -3.11
C SER A 67 -20.00 -1.08 -3.20
N PRO A 68 -20.71 -1.14 -2.06
CA PRO A 68 -22.17 -1.23 -2.06
C PRO A 68 -22.84 0.05 -2.55
N SER A 69 -24.01 -0.09 -3.19
CA SER A 69 -24.96 1.02 -3.33
C SER A 69 -25.43 1.49 -1.94
N PRO A 70 -25.91 2.73 -1.80
CA PRO A 70 -26.39 3.26 -0.52
C PRO A 70 -27.45 2.37 0.17
N ASP A 71 -28.30 1.74 -0.62
CA ASP A 71 -29.35 0.79 -0.18
C ASP A 71 -28.89 -0.66 -0.08
N ARG A 72 -27.61 -0.96 -0.48
CA ARG A 72 -27.00 -2.30 -0.52
C ARG A 72 -27.70 -3.30 -1.45
N SER A 73 -28.53 -2.84 -2.37
CA SER A 73 -29.18 -3.70 -3.36
C SER A 73 -28.21 -4.17 -4.44
N TRP A 74 -27.15 -3.42 -4.67
CA TRP A 74 -26.10 -3.70 -5.64
C TRP A 74 -24.70 -3.47 -5.06
N PHE A 75 -23.73 -4.21 -5.58
CA PHE A 75 -22.30 -3.96 -5.37
C PHE A 75 -21.63 -3.66 -6.70
N LEU A 76 -20.84 -2.61 -6.74
CA LEU A 76 -20.12 -2.20 -7.94
C LEU A 76 -18.74 -2.84 -7.96
N ARG A 77 -18.40 -3.49 -9.07
CA ARG A 77 -17.09 -4.05 -9.34
C ARG A 77 -16.50 -3.41 -10.59
N ALA A 78 -15.26 -2.91 -10.47
CA ALA A 78 -14.45 -2.55 -11.61
C ALA A 78 -13.58 -3.75 -11.98
N ALA A 79 -13.80 -4.32 -13.15
CA ALA A 79 -13.10 -5.50 -13.66
C ALA A 79 -12.11 -5.11 -14.77
N GLY A 80 -11.08 -5.93 -14.94
CA GLY A 80 -10.04 -5.76 -15.95
C GLY A 80 -8.98 -6.85 -15.81
N MET A 81 -7.85 -6.65 -16.46
CA MET A 81 -6.72 -7.56 -16.31
C MET A 81 -6.13 -7.49 -14.89
N ASP A 82 -5.57 -8.59 -14.42
CA ASP A 82 -4.90 -8.64 -13.12
C ASP A 82 -3.52 -7.99 -13.12
N ARG A 83 -2.91 -7.87 -14.29
CA ARG A 83 -1.61 -7.25 -14.52
C ARG A 83 -1.69 -6.18 -15.60
N GLY A 84 -0.71 -5.26 -15.58
CA GLY A 84 -0.63 -4.16 -16.52
C GLY A 84 -0.30 -4.57 -17.96
N ASP A 85 -0.63 -3.68 -18.88
CA ASP A 85 -0.19 -3.75 -20.26
C ASP A 85 1.11 -2.96 -20.43
N ILE A 86 2.15 -3.57 -20.98
CA ILE A 86 3.44 -2.94 -21.24
C ILE A 86 3.31 -1.70 -22.13
N LEU A 87 2.33 -1.65 -23.03
CA LEU A 87 2.08 -0.48 -23.86
C LEU A 87 1.55 0.71 -23.07
N ALA A 88 0.75 0.46 -22.04
CA ALA A 88 0.28 1.50 -21.13
C ALA A 88 1.41 2.00 -20.22
N TYR A 89 2.24 1.09 -19.73
CA TYR A 89 3.40 1.41 -18.89
C TYR A 89 4.48 2.19 -19.65
N GLY A 90 4.69 1.86 -20.92
CA GLY A 90 5.67 2.50 -21.80
C GLY A 90 5.26 3.86 -22.34
N LYS A 91 4.05 4.37 -22.07
CA LYS A 91 3.66 5.72 -22.47
C LYS A 91 4.62 6.76 -21.86
N PRO A 92 4.96 7.82 -22.61
CA PRO A 92 5.80 8.89 -22.11
C PRO A 92 5.22 9.51 -20.83
N HIS A 93 6.02 9.55 -19.79
CA HIS A 93 5.66 10.15 -18.51
C HIS A 93 6.90 10.78 -17.85
N ILE A 94 6.68 11.64 -16.88
CA ILE A 94 7.73 12.32 -16.13
C ILE A 94 7.55 12.12 -14.64
N TYR A 95 8.65 12.21 -13.92
CA TYR A 95 8.71 12.13 -12.47
C TYR A 95 9.02 13.51 -11.90
N LEU A 96 8.14 14.05 -11.10
CA LEU A 96 8.24 15.39 -10.52
C LEU A 96 8.18 15.28 -8.98
N GLY A 97 9.33 14.95 -8.37
CA GLY A 97 9.40 14.77 -6.92
C GLY A 97 8.48 13.67 -6.40
N GLY A 98 8.41 12.51 -7.08
CA GLY A 98 7.54 11.39 -6.74
C GLY A 98 6.13 11.45 -7.34
N VAL A 99 5.71 12.60 -7.91
CA VAL A 99 4.48 12.68 -8.70
C VAL A 99 4.79 12.19 -10.12
N GLN A 100 4.15 11.11 -10.52
CA GLN A 100 4.30 10.53 -11.86
C GLN A 100 3.18 11.03 -12.76
N VAL A 101 3.54 11.67 -13.89
CA VAL A 101 2.57 12.36 -14.75
C VAL A 101 2.65 11.85 -16.18
N ASP A 102 1.54 11.37 -16.72
CA ASP A 102 1.30 11.24 -18.15
C ASP A 102 1.00 12.65 -18.69
N THR A 103 2.01 13.26 -19.29
CA THR A 103 1.96 14.66 -19.72
C THR A 103 1.00 14.89 -20.87
N ALA A 104 0.83 13.91 -21.76
CA ALA A 104 -0.09 13.99 -22.89
C ALA A 104 -1.56 13.99 -22.44
N ALA A 105 -1.85 13.25 -21.36
CA ALA A 105 -3.22 13.08 -20.86
C ALA A 105 -3.54 13.90 -19.61
N ASN A 106 -2.60 14.68 -19.07
CA ASN A 106 -2.77 15.52 -17.87
C ASN A 106 -3.31 14.74 -16.68
N ARG A 107 -2.72 13.60 -16.37
CA ARG A 107 -3.17 12.72 -15.30
C ARG A 107 -2.01 11.98 -14.65
N ALA A 108 -2.25 11.41 -13.47
CA ALA A 108 -1.31 10.52 -12.82
C ALA A 108 -1.01 9.28 -13.70
N ARG A 109 0.22 8.81 -13.72
CA ARG A 109 0.60 7.58 -14.41
C ARG A 109 -0.23 6.38 -13.93
N SER A 110 -0.58 6.31 -12.65
CA SER A 110 -1.43 5.25 -12.09
C SER A 110 -2.83 5.18 -12.72
N VAL A 111 -3.36 6.30 -13.23
CA VAL A 111 -4.60 6.33 -14.01
C VAL A 111 -4.37 5.79 -15.42
N THR A 112 -3.23 6.11 -16.03
CA THR A 112 -2.83 5.60 -17.36
C THR A 112 -2.60 4.10 -17.35
N THR A 113 -1.98 3.57 -16.30
CA THR A 113 -1.66 2.14 -16.16
C THR A 113 -2.80 1.33 -15.53
N SER A 114 -3.97 1.94 -15.28
CA SER A 114 -5.13 1.22 -14.76
C SER A 114 -5.56 0.10 -15.70
N THR A 115 -5.70 -1.09 -15.17
CA THR A 115 -6.12 -2.29 -15.91
C THR A 115 -7.64 -2.46 -15.98
N LYS A 116 -8.40 -1.62 -15.26
CA LYS A 116 -9.85 -1.74 -15.16
C LYS A 116 -10.51 -1.14 -16.41
N SER A 117 -11.27 -1.96 -17.13
CA SER A 117 -11.92 -1.59 -18.40
C SER A 117 -13.41 -1.94 -18.44
N ALA A 118 -13.96 -2.50 -17.37
CA ALA A 118 -15.37 -2.86 -17.26
C ALA A 118 -15.93 -2.50 -15.88
N LEU A 119 -17.20 -2.15 -15.83
CA LEU A 119 -17.96 -1.97 -14.61
C LEU A 119 -19.12 -2.97 -14.59
N THR A 120 -19.32 -3.62 -13.45
CA THR A 120 -20.36 -4.63 -13.27
C THR A 120 -21.04 -4.43 -11.93
N LEU A 121 -22.36 -4.46 -11.92
CA LEU A 121 -23.16 -4.54 -10.71
C LEU A 121 -23.37 -6.01 -10.33
N ILE A 122 -23.28 -6.33 -9.05
CA ILE A 122 -23.52 -7.67 -8.52
C ILE A 122 -24.65 -7.58 -7.49
N ASN A 123 -25.68 -8.39 -7.67
CA ASN A 123 -26.75 -8.52 -6.69
C ASN A 123 -26.30 -9.42 -5.54
N PRO A 124 -26.27 -8.95 -4.28
CA PRO A 124 -25.72 -9.72 -3.15
C PRO A 124 -26.60 -10.90 -2.72
N LEU A 125 -27.87 -10.94 -3.10
CA LEU A 125 -28.80 -12.03 -2.72
C LEU A 125 -28.76 -13.18 -3.70
N THR A 126 -28.42 -12.89 -4.97
CA THR A 126 -28.54 -13.89 -6.05
C THR A 126 -27.20 -14.22 -6.69
N GLY A 127 -26.21 -13.33 -6.60
CA GLY A 127 -24.97 -13.37 -7.38
C GLY A 127 -25.14 -12.92 -8.84
N ALA A 128 -26.36 -12.54 -9.26
CA ALA A 128 -26.61 -12.08 -10.61
C ALA A 128 -25.84 -10.80 -10.92
N THR A 129 -25.23 -10.76 -12.10
CA THR A 129 -24.42 -9.63 -12.55
C THR A 129 -25.13 -8.80 -13.61
N LYS A 130 -24.89 -7.50 -13.63
CA LYS A 130 -25.39 -6.56 -14.63
C LYS A 130 -24.23 -5.67 -15.08
N PRO A 131 -23.82 -5.71 -16.36
CA PRO A 131 -22.79 -4.81 -16.87
C PRO A 131 -23.31 -3.37 -16.93
N LEU A 132 -22.42 -2.42 -16.61
CA LEU A 132 -22.57 -1.01 -16.94
C LEU A 132 -21.74 -0.71 -18.19
N GLU A 133 -22.28 0.09 -19.09
CA GLU A 133 -21.59 0.49 -20.31
C GLU A 133 -20.34 1.30 -19.98
N VAL A 134 -19.21 0.92 -20.56
CA VAL A 134 -17.95 1.66 -20.52
C VAL A 134 -17.59 2.03 -21.96
N PRO A 135 -17.18 3.27 -22.25
CA PRO A 135 -16.79 3.68 -23.60
C PRO A 135 -15.64 2.83 -24.13
N LYS A 136 -15.72 2.42 -25.38
CA LYS A 136 -14.70 1.61 -26.04
C LYS A 136 -13.32 2.28 -25.97
N GLY A 137 -12.32 1.54 -25.52
CA GLY A 137 -10.94 1.99 -25.41
C GLY A 137 -10.65 2.83 -24.16
N ALA A 138 -11.60 2.98 -23.25
CA ALA A 138 -11.36 3.64 -21.97
C ALA A 138 -10.98 2.66 -20.87
N SER A 139 -10.07 3.07 -20.00
CA SER A 139 -9.93 2.51 -18.65
C SER A 139 -10.78 3.32 -17.66
N VAL A 140 -11.17 2.69 -16.53
CA VAL A 140 -12.06 3.29 -15.54
C VAL A 140 -11.39 3.41 -14.18
N THR A 141 -11.56 4.57 -13.54
CA THR A 141 -11.08 4.85 -12.20
C THR A 141 -12.04 5.78 -11.46
N GLY A 142 -11.83 5.99 -10.16
CA GLY A 142 -12.52 7.02 -9.38
C GLY A 142 -14.04 6.87 -9.32
N GLN A 143 -14.56 5.63 -9.22
CA GLN A 143 -16.00 5.37 -9.20
C GLN A 143 -16.66 5.87 -7.91
N SER A 144 -17.83 6.46 -8.03
CA SER A 144 -18.68 6.83 -6.89
C SER A 144 -20.17 6.59 -7.17
N TRP A 145 -20.91 6.22 -6.13
CA TRP A 145 -22.37 6.09 -6.19
C TRP A 145 -23.06 7.45 -6.02
N SER A 146 -24.14 7.67 -6.74
CA SER A 146 -25.06 8.76 -6.40
C SER A 146 -25.70 8.51 -5.02
N PRO A 147 -26.07 9.57 -4.28
CA PRO A 147 -26.68 9.45 -2.96
C PRO A 147 -27.92 8.54 -2.89
N ASN A 148 -28.72 8.52 -3.96
CA ASN A 148 -29.91 7.69 -4.08
C ASN A 148 -29.67 6.30 -4.69
N GLY A 149 -28.40 5.95 -5.03
CA GLY A 149 -28.03 4.64 -5.58
C GLY A 149 -28.46 4.39 -7.03
N THR A 150 -29.02 5.39 -7.73
CA THR A 150 -29.55 5.21 -9.11
C THR A 150 -28.50 5.41 -10.19
N GLN A 151 -27.35 5.99 -9.85
CA GLN A 151 -26.29 6.31 -10.79
C GLN A 151 -24.91 5.97 -10.23
N VAL A 152 -23.95 5.71 -11.13
CA VAL A 152 -22.53 5.55 -10.82
C VAL A 152 -21.75 6.54 -11.68
N ALA A 153 -21.02 7.44 -11.04
CA ALA A 153 -20.04 8.29 -11.71
C ALA A 153 -18.67 7.61 -11.75
N TYR A 154 -17.91 7.86 -12.81
CA TYR A 154 -16.54 7.35 -12.95
C TYR A 154 -15.71 8.20 -13.90
N ILE A 155 -14.39 8.10 -13.81
CA ILE A 155 -13.45 8.68 -14.75
C ILE A 155 -13.20 7.65 -15.86
N ALA A 156 -13.53 8.00 -17.10
CA ALA A 156 -13.16 7.26 -18.29
C ALA A 156 -11.87 7.88 -18.88
N SER A 157 -10.81 7.09 -18.91
CA SER A 157 -9.48 7.53 -19.36
C SER A 157 -9.13 6.94 -20.71
N PHE A 158 -8.97 7.81 -21.71
CA PHE A 158 -8.58 7.48 -23.09
C PHE A 158 -7.07 7.70 -23.30
N ALA A 159 -6.60 7.58 -24.53
CA ALA A 159 -5.18 7.74 -24.84
C ALA A 159 -4.60 9.07 -24.33
N ASN A 160 -5.27 10.19 -24.60
CA ASN A 160 -4.71 11.54 -24.37
C ASN A 160 -5.57 12.43 -23.46
N ALA A 161 -6.63 11.91 -22.87
CA ALA A 161 -7.51 12.68 -21.99
C ALA A 161 -8.35 11.78 -21.09
N SER A 162 -8.86 12.35 -20.00
CA SER A 162 -9.81 11.70 -19.10
C SER A 162 -11.06 12.55 -18.99
N TYR A 163 -12.23 11.90 -18.93
CA TYR A 163 -13.53 12.58 -18.85
C TYR A 163 -14.42 11.96 -17.78
N ALA A 164 -15.32 12.77 -17.23
CA ALA A 164 -16.35 12.30 -16.30
C ALA A 164 -17.53 11.66 -17.06
N TYR A 165 -17.89 10.45 -16.64
CA TYR A 165 -19.05 9.70 -17.14
C TYR A 165 -19.98 9.34 -15.99
N VAL A 166 -21.27 9.18 -16.34
CA VAL A 166 -22.28 8.69 -15.40
C VAL A 166 -23.03 7.55 -16.05
N ALA A 167 -23.08 6.42 -15.35
CA ALA A 167 -23.89 5.25 -15.72
C ALA A 167 -25.20 5.25 -14.94
N ASP A 168 -26.31 5.00 -15.62
CA ASP A 168 -27.61 4.77 -15.02
C ASP A 168 -27.75 3.30 -14.59
N VAL A 169 -28.06 3.07 -13.33
CA VAL A 169 -28.11 1.72 -12.73
C VAL A 169 -29.25 0.89 -13.32
N ALA A 170 -30.40 1.51 -13.63
CA ALA A 170 -31.54 0.78 -14.14
C ALA A 170 -31.37 0.30 -15.58
N THR A 171 -30.77 1.12 -16.43
CA THR A 171 -30.58 0.82 -17.86
C THR A 171 -29.21 0.24 -18.18
N GLY A 172 -28.19 0.48 -17.34
CA GLY A 172 -26.80 0.15 -17.59
C GLY A 172 -26.12 1.09 -18.58
N LYS A 173 -26.80 2.11 -19.12
CA LYS A 173 -26.25 3.05 -20.09
C LYS A 173 -25.39 4.11 -19.44
N SER A 174 -24.29 4.48 -20.11
CA SER A 174 -23.38 5.54 -19.68
C SER A 174 -23.42 6.73 -20.62
N VAL A 175 -23.28 7.92 -20.03
CA VAL A 175 -23.19 9.18 -20.79
C VAL A 175 -21.99 10.00 -20.31
N GLN A 176 -21.30 10.64 -21.24
CA GLN A 176 -20.28 11.64 -20.94
C GLN A 176 -20.93 12.91 -20.39
N VAL A 177 -20.45 13.38 -19.24
CA VAL A 177 -20.97 14.60 -18.59
C VAL A 177 -20.00 15.77 -18.66
N SER A 178 -18.68 15.55 -18.70
CA SER A 178 -17.69 16.62 -18.90
C SER A 178 -17.36 16.80 -20.38
N LYS A 179 -17.46 18.03 -20.90
CA LYS A 179 -16.95 18.41 -22.22
C LYS A 179 -15.44 18.69 -22.19
N SER A 180 -14.99 19.35 -21.14
CA SER A 180 -13.57 19.62 -20.89
C SER A 180 -12.91 18.41 -20.23
N PRO A 181 -11.61 18.15 -20.51
CA PRO A 181 -10.89 17.07 -19.89
C PRO A 181 -10.65 17.33 -18.41
N LEU A 182 -10.61 16.26 -17.63
CA LEU A 182 -10.22 16.27 -16.22
C LEU A 182 -8.70 16.43 -16.08
N LEU A 183 -8.27 17.18 -15.07
CA LEU A 183 -6.89 17.14 -14.57
C LEU A 183 -6.81 16.08 -13.47
N ALA A 184 -6.52 14.84 -13.85
CA ALA A 184 -6.48 13.71 -12.94
C ALA A 184 -5.05 13.42 -12.43
N THR A 185 -4.27 14.45 -12.13
CA THR A 185 -2.89 14.32 -11.64
C THR A 185 -2.83 14.08 -10.13
N LEU A 186 -3.44 14.96 -9.33
CA LEU A 186 -3.49 14.83 -7.88
C LEU A 186 -4.85 14.33 -7.37
N VAL A 187 -5.94 14.76 -8.02
CA VAL A 187 -7.30 14.31 -7.71
C VAL A 187 -7.72 13.31 -8.78
N THR A 188 -7.79 12.03 -8.41
CA THR A 188 -8.08 10.90 -9.32
C THR A 188 -9.45 10.27 -9.07
N SER A 189 -10.32 10.97 -8.35
CA SER A 189 -11.72 10.58 -8.09
C SER A 189 -12.67 11.72 -8.41
N ILE A 190 -13.92 11.37 -8.63
CA ILE A 190 -15.03 12.33 -8.78
C ILE A 190 -16.14 11.95 -7.79
N GLU A 191 -16.84 12.93 -7.26
CA GLU A 191 -17.88 12.70 -6.27
C GLU A 191 -19.15 13.45 -6.63
N PHE A 192 -20.30 12.86 -6.31
CA PHE A 192 -21.58 13.56 -6.39
C PHE A 192 -21.69 14.60 -5.26
N THR A 193 -22.41 15.70 -5.55
CA THR A 193 -22.98 16.51 -4.48
C THR A 193 -24.03 15.68 -3.72
N ALA A 194 -24.28 16.01 -2.45
CA ALA A 194 -25.18 15.22 -1.60
C ALA A 194 -26.65 15.20 -2.10
N ASP A 195 -27.05 16.18 -2.91
CA ASP A 195 -28.35 16.19 -3.59
C ASP A 195 -28.36 15.35 -4.89
N GLY A 196 -27.21 14.82 -5.30
CA GLY A 196 -27.05 13.99 -6.50
C GLY A 196 -27.19 14.72 -7.83
N LYS A 197 -27.25 16.05 -7.84
CA LYS A 197 -27.52 16.82 -9.08
C LYS A 197 -26.23 17.19 -9.83
N SER A 198 -25.10 17.23 -9.17
CA SER A 198 -23.83 17.65 -9.76
C SER A 198 -22.70 16.73 -9.37
N LEU A 199 -21.61 16.76 -10.17
CA LEU A 199 -20.32 16.17 -9.83
C LEU A 199 -19.31 17.25 -9.46
N ILE A 200 -18.52 16.98 -8.43
CA ILE A 200 -17.36 17.77 -8.06
C ILE A 200 -16.16 17.24 -8.84
N VAL A 201 -15.50 18.09 -9.62
CA VAL A 201 -14.40 17.71 -10.51
C VAL A 201 -13.29 18.75 -10.51
N VAL A 202 -12.09 18.30 -10.89
CA VAL A 202 -10.95 19.17 -11.21
C VAL A 202 -10.69 19.07 -12.71
N LEU A 203 -10.83 20.18 -13.41
CA LEU A 203 -10.68 20.27 -14.87
C LEU A 203 -9.29 20.81 -15.24
N VAL A 204 -8.83 20.48 -16.44
CA VAL A 204 -7.73 21.20 -17.08
C VAL A 204 -8.16 22.65 -17.27
N PRO A 205 -7.43 23.67 -16.78
CA PRO A 205 -7.81 25.06 -16.91
C PRO A 205 -7.89 25.51 -18.38
N GLU A 206 -8.94 26.22 -18.75
CA GLU A 206 -9.04 26.83 -20.07
C GLU A 206 -7.96 27.91 -20.23
N GLY A 207 -7.33 27.98 -21.42
CA GLY A 207 -6.32 28.98 -21.72
C GLY A 207 -5.00 28.82 -20.95
N ARG A 208 -4.74 27.63 -20.36
CA ARG A 208 -3.54 27.36 -19.56
C ARG A 208 -2.21 27.60 -20.30
N GLY A 209 -2.22 27.67 -21.65
CA GLY A 209 -1.03 27.75 -22.47
C GLY A 209 -0.29 26.41 -22.64
N ALA A 210 0.85 26.47 -23.32
CA ALA A 210 1.72 25.31 -23.52
C ALA A 210 2.45 24.93 -22.23
N PRO A 211 2.82 23.64 -22.05
CA PRO A 211 3.65 23.25 -20.95
C PRO A 211 5.02 23.94 -20.98
N PRO A 212 5.65 24.18 -19.82
CA PRO A 212 6.98 24.74 -19.74
C PRO A 212 7.98 23.90 -20.56
N THR A 213 8.86 24.57 -21.29
CA THR A 213 9.97 23.95 -22.02
C THR A 213 11.28 24.40 -21.40
N HIS A 214 12.33 23.57 -21.51
CA HIS A 214 13.67 24.04 -21.19
C HIS A 214 14.01 25.23 -22.06
N GLY A 215 14.77 26.16 -21.56
CA GLY A 215 15.25 27.40 -22.12
C GLY A 215 15.23 27.58 -23.64
N THR A 216 16.14 28.34 -24.22
CA THR A 216 16.13 28.61 -25.64
C THR A 216 16.47 27.34 -26.46
N GLY A 217 15.50 26.87 -27.24
CA GLY A 217 15.69 25.71 -28.13
C GLY A 217 15.59 24.35 -27.41
N GLY A 218 15.08 24.28 -26.19
CA GLY A 218 14.89 23.03 -25.44
C GLY A 218 16.18 22.47 -24.84
N ILE A 219 17.18 23.32 -24.67
CA ILE A 219 18.45 23.01 -24.02
C ILE A 219 18.36 23.46 -22.56
N GLU A 220 18.96 22.69 -21.64
CA GLU A 220 19.02 23.06 -20.22
C GLU A 220 19.73 24.40 -20.02
N ASP A 221 19.19 25.29 -19.17
CA ASP A 221 19.69 26.62 -18.93
C ASP A 221 20.94 26.66 -18.05
N GLY A 222 21.34 25.54 -17.45
CA GLY A 222 22.50 25.46 -16.58
C GLY A 222 22.62 24.13 -15.82
N PRO A 223 23.58 24.02 -14.92
CA PRO A 223 23.79 22.80 -14.13
C PRO A 223 22.72 22.60 -13.06
N THR A 224 22.47 21.37 -12.71
CA THR A 224 21.71 21.05 -11.49
C THR A 224 22.48 21.52 -10.25
N VAL A 225 21.88 22.41 -9.45
CA VAL A 225 22.51 23.01 -8.29
C VAL A 225 21.98 22.40 -6.99
N ARG A 226 22.88 22.01 -6.10
CA ARG A 226 22.55 21.58 -4.73
C ARG A 226 23.44 22.31 -3.75
N LEU A 227 22.84 22.98 -2.80
CA LEU A 227 23.53 23.73 -1.75
C LEU A 227 23.15 23.21 -0.38
N THR A 228 24.07 23.24 0.55
CA THR A 228 23.82 22.98 1.97
C THR A 228 24.15 24.23 2.80
N ASN A 229 23.40 24.45 3.84
CA ASN A 229 23.56 25.59 4.76
C ASN A 229 24.14 25.18 6.11
N SER A 230 24.92 24.11 6.17
CA SER A 230 25.52 23.55 7.37
C SER A 230 24.52 22.99 8.41
N ARG A 231 23.24 22.96 8.10
CA ARG A 231 22.24 22.26 8.93
C ARG A 231 22.24 20.78 8.57
N ALA A 232 22.37 19.92 9.56
CA ALA A 232 22.21 18.47 9.36
C ALA A 232 20.75 18.13 9.03
N VAL A 233 20.55 17.47 7.89
CA VAL A 233 19.23 17.05 7.41
C VAL A 233 19.34 15.60 6.93
N PRO A 234 19.43 14.62 7.86
CA PRO A 234 19.47 13.22 7.48
C PRO A 234 18.17 12.84 6.78
N GLN A 235 18.28 12.33 5.56
CA GLN A 235 17.14 11.93 4.73
C GLN A 235 17.39 10.55 4.15
N PRO A 236 16.36 9.70 4.00
CA PRO A 236 16.46 8.53 3.16
C PRO A 236 16.76 8.95 1.72
N VAL A 237 17.37 8.05 0.96
CA VAL A 237 17.59 8.28 -0.47
C VAL A 237 16.26 8.15 -1.19
N HIS A 238 15.85 9.20 -1.90
CA HIS A 238 14.62 9.19 -2.71
C HIS A 238 14.97 8.91 -4.17
N ALA A 239 14.20 8.07 -4.83
CA ALA A 239 14.40 7.74 -6.24
C ALA A 239 14.09 8.91 -7.18
N SER A 240 13.13 9.75 -6.80
CA SER A 240 12.69 10.91 -7.59
C SER A 240 12.57 12.15 -6.71
N LEU A 241 13.34 13.17 -7.04
CA LEU A 241 13.25 14.53 -6.49
C LEU A 241 13.19 15.51 -7.67
N LEU A 242 12.70 16.74 -7.41
CA LEU A 242 12.85 17.81 -8.40
C LEU A 242 14.32 18.15 -8.60
N LEU A 243 14.72 18.41 -9.81
CA LEU A 243 16.12 18.62 -10.18
C LEU A 243 16.48 20.08 -10.43
N ASP A 244 15.59 20.84 -11.04
CA ASP A 244 15.86 22.19 -11.54
C ASP A 244 14.58 23.07 -11.51
N PRO A 245 14.69 24.38 -11.88
CA PRO A 245 13.55 25.28 -11.96
C PRO A 245 12.50 24.86 -13.01
N HIS A 246 12.93 24.19 -14.09
CA HIS A 246 12.01 23.69 -15.12
C HIS A 246 11.06 22.62 -14.55
N GLU A 247 11.60 21.64 -13.83
CA GLU A 247 10.76 20.62 -13.17
C GLU A 247 9.83 21.21 -12.11
N LYS A 248 10.24 22.29 -11.42
CA LYS A 248 9.32 23.04 -10.53
C LYS A 248 8.17 23.68 -11.30
N ALA A 249 8.47 24.28 -12.45
CA ALA A 249 7.46 24.86 -13.33
C ALA A 249 6.53 23.80 -13.91
N GLN A 250 7.07 22.66 -14.33
CA GLN A 250 6.28 21.51 -14.80
C GLN A 250 5.38 20.96 -13.69
N LEU A 251 5.88 20.78 -12.45
CA LEU A 251 5.06 20.34 -11.34
C LEU A 251 3.88 21.28 -11.14
N LYS A 252 4.14 22.59 -11.07
CA LYS A 252 3.08 23.60 -10.95
C LYS A 252 2.08 23.50 -12.09
N TYR A 253 2.56 23.39 -13.34
CA TYR A 253 1.73 23.30 -14.53
C TYR A 253 0.81 22.08 -14.53
N TYR A 254 1.36 20.88 -14.28
CA TYR A 254 0.61 19.63 -14.34
C TYR A 254 -0.23 19.34 -13.09
N THR A 255 -0.10 20.12 -12.03
CA THR A 255 -0.90 19.97 -10.81
C THR A 255 -1.89 21.12 -10.58
N THR A 256 -1.80 22.22 -11.36
CA THR A 256 -2.76 23.34 -11.29
C THR A 256 -4.02 23.00 -12.08
N GLY A 257 -5.15 22.87 -11.40
CA GLY A 257 -6.45 22.51 -11.95
C GLY A 257 -7.56 23.46 -11.53
N GLN A 258 -8.65 23.48 -12.32
CA GLN A 258 -9.85 24.28 -12.09
C GLN A 258 -10.89 23.44 -11.36
N LEU A 259 -11.18 23.79 -10.11
CA LEU A 259 -12.33 23.21 -9.41
C LEU A 259 -13.64 23.61 -10.10
N ALA A 260 -14.55 22.66 -10.29
CA ALA A 260 -15.83 22.91 -10.93
C ALA A 260 -16.92 21.96 -10.43
N LEU A 261 -18.17 22.43 -10.54
CA LEU A 261 -19.37 21.60 -10.48
C LEU A 261 -19.88 21.34 -11.91
N LEU A 262 -20.15 20.07 -12.20
CA LEU A 262 -20.81 19.65 -13.44
C LEU A 262 -22.25 19.31 -13.13
N ASP A 263 -23.20 20.12 -13.61
CA ASP A 263 -24.64 19.82 -13.51
C ASP A 263 -25.00 18.65 -14.44
N LEU A 264 -25.58 17.58 -13.88
CA LEU A 264 -25.83 16.34 -14.61
C LEU A 264 -26.95 16.46 -15.64
N LYS A 265 -27.94 17.34 -15.41
CA LYS A 265 -29.10 17.53 -16.30
C LYS A 265 -28.72 18.43 -17.45
N THR A 266 -28.16 19.61 -17.17
CA THR A 266 -27.87 20.64 -18.19
C THR A 266 -26.49 20.48 -18.81
N LYS A 267 -25.57 19.70 -18.17
CA LYS A 267 -24.18 19.54 -18.53
C LYS A 267 -23.39 20.87 -18.49
N LEU A 268 -23.91 21.86 -17.76
CA LEU A 268 -23.23 23.12 -17.54
C LEU A 268 -22.10 22.95 -16.50
N VAL A 269 -21.01 23.69 -16.73
CA VAL A 269 -19.85 23.77 -15.86
C VAL A 269 -19.92 25.06 -15.07
N LYS A 270 -20.00 24.95 -13.74
CA LYS A 270 -19.82 26.09 -12.83
C LYS A 270 -18.41 26.03 -12.27
N LYS A 271 -17.51 26.91 -12.73
CA LYS A 271 -16.16 27.08 -12.17
C LYS A 271 -16.25 27.63 -10.74
N ILE A 272 -15.36 27.14 -9.86
CA ILE A 272 -15.27 27.54 -8.46
C ILE A 272 -13.87 28.08 -8.21
N GLY A 273 -13.78 29.39 -7.98
CA GLY A 273 -12.51 30.09 -7.76
C GLY A 273 -11.55 30.02 -8.94
N GLU A 274 -10.34 30.42 -8.71
CA GLU A 274 -9.24 30.40 -9.67
C GLU A 274 -8.52 29.02 -9.65
N PRO A 275 -7.85 28.66 -10.75
CA PRO A 275 -7.05 27.42 -10.78
C PRO A 275 -5.99 27.36 -9.68
N ARG A 276 -5.87 26.20 -9.01
CA ARG A 276 -4.93 25.95 -7.90
C ARG A 276 -4.35 24.53 -8.01
N MET A 277 -3.24 24.30 -7.29
CA MET A 277 -2.64 22.97 -7.15
C MET A 277 -3.43 22.13 -6.13
N ILE A 278 -4.61 21.66 -6.52
CA ILE A 278 -5.57 20.98 -5.64
C ILE A 278 -5.13 19.55 -5.37
N ARG A 279 -4.94 19.20 -4.08
CA ARG A 279 -4.65 17.83 -3.62
C ARG A 279 -5.90 17.07 -3.19
N ALA A 280 -6.84 17.77 -2.60
CA ALA A 280 -8.11 17.18 -2.16
C ALA A 280 -9.20 18.25 -2.11
N VAL A 281 -10.43 17.84 -2.36
CA VAL A 281 -11.62 18.66 -2.24
C VAL A 281 -12.79 17.81 -1.77
N ASP A 282 -13.58 18.36 -0.87
CA ASP A 282 -14.88 17.85 -0.48
C ASP A 282 -15.85 19.00 -0.24
N ALA A 283 -17.16 18.73 -0.30
CA ALA A 283 -18.18 19.75 -0.19
C ALA A 283 -19.08 19.55 1.03
N SER A 284 -19.69 20.67 1.50
CA SER A 284 -20.82 20.61 2.42
C SER A 284 -22.02 19.87 1.77
N SER A 285 -22.93 19.37 2.60
CA SER A 285 -24.10 18.60 2.12
C SER A 285 -25.01 19.40 1.18
N ASP A 286 -25.00 20.72 1.25
CA ASP A 286 -25.73 21.64 0.38
C ASP A 286 -24.90 22.16 -0.80
N ALA A 287 -23.64 21.74 -0.91
CA ALA A 287 -22.65 22.23 -1.88
C ALA A 287 -22.46 23.77 -1.87
N ALA A 288 -22.82 24.43 -0.76
CA ALA A 288 -22.62 25.87 -0.58
C ALA A 288 -21.16 26.22 -0.22
N TYR A 289 -20.43 25.24 0.33
CA TYR A 289 -19.05 25.41 0.75
C TYR A 289 -18.20 24.21 0.33
N PHE A 290 -16.88 24.49 0.11
CA PHE A 290 -15.89 23.50 -0.29
C PHE A 290 -14.69 23.58 0.67
N ARG A 291 -14.26 22.43 1.16
CA ARG A 291 -12.99 22.32 1.88
C ARG A 291 -11.94 21.89 0.86
N VAL A 292 -11.02 22.79 0.54
CA VAL A 292 -10.00 22.62 -0.50
C VAL A 292 -8.63 22.55 0.12
N THR A 293 -7.90 21.48 -0.13
CA THR A 293 -6.50 21.34 0.23
C THR A 293 -5.65 21.54 -1.01
N GLN A 294 -4.78 22.52 -0.98
CA GLN A 294 -3.88 22.85 -2.08
C GLN A 294 -2.42 22.76 -1.66
N MET A 295 -1.56 22.32 -2.58
CA MET A 295 -0.12 22.38 -2.43
C MET A 295 0.37 23.83 -2.58
N THR A 296 1.42 24.20 -1.83
CA THR A 296 1.98 25.56 -1.83
C THR A 296 3.45 25.58 -2.17
N GLU A 297 3.90 26.64 -2.79
CA GLU A 297 5.32 27.00 -2.90
C GLU A 297 5.85 27.54 -1.55
N PRO A 298 7.17 27.44 -1.27
CA PRO A 298 8.23 26.99 -2.19
C PRO A 298 8.31 25.47 -2.32
N PHE A 299 8.76 24.99 -3.50
CA PHE A 299 9.08 23.59 -3.72
C PHE A 299 10.55 23.30 -3.36
N SER A 300 10.81 22.06 -2.93
CA SER A 300 12.14 21.63 -2.49
C SER A 300 12.81 20.71 -3.50
N TYR A 301 14.14 20.76 -3.52
CA TYR A 301 14.99 19.79 -4.20
C TYR A 301 15.45 18.64 -3.29
N LEU A 302 15.10 18.67 -1.99
CA LEU A 302 15.63 17.75 -0.99
C LEU A 302 14.64 16.68 -0.57
N VAL A 303 13.35 16.94 -0.76
CA VAL A 303 12.26 16.05 -0.34
C VAL A 303 11.22 15.87 -1.45
N PRO A 304 10.49 14.76 -1.47
CA PRO A 304 9.44 14.54 -2.45
C PRO A 304 8.24 15.49 -2.25
N ALA A 305 7.41 15.62 -3.28
CA ALA A 305 6.23 16.49 -3.29
C ALA A 305 5.22 16.19 -2.17
N SER A 306 5.20 14.94 -1.66
CA SER A 306 4.39 14.56 -0.49
C SER A 306 4.76 15.34 0.78
N SER A 307 5.99 15.85 0.87
CA SER A 307 6.52 16.66 1.98
C SER A 307 6.42 18.15 1.74
N PHE A 308 5.90 18.59 0.58
CA PHE A 308 5.74 20.02 0.28
C PHE A 308 4.63 20.65 1.11
N GLY A 309 4.74 21.95 1.30
CA GLY A 309 3.74 22.72 2.01
C GLY A 309 2.35 22.58 1.45
N SER A 310 1.35 22.70 2.29
CA SER A 310 -0.05 22.73 1.88
C SER A 310 -0.86 23.67 2.76
N VAL A 311 -1.94 24.21 2.18
CA VAL A 311 -2.95 24.97 2.90
C VAL A 311 -4.31 24.30 2.67
N GLN A 312 -5.09 24.18 3.74
CA GLN A 312 -6.48 23.77 3.66
C GLN A 312 -7.36 24.99 3.94
N GLU A 313 -8.29 25.27 3.05
CA GLU A 313 -9.17 26.42 3.08
C GLU A 313 -10.63 26.01 2.96
N LEU A 314 -11.49 26.82 3.54
CA LEU A 314 -12.94 26.77 3.32
C LEU A 314 -13.31 27.82 2.27
N TRP A 315 -13.86 27.38 1.16
CA TRP A 315 -14.33 28.25 0.08
C TRP A 315 -15.86 28.25 0.01
N ASN A 316 -16.45 29.37 -0.39
CA ASN A 316 -17.88 29.42 -0.73
C ASN A 316 -18.12 28.87 -2.15
N ALA A 317 -19.38 28.78 -2.57
CA ALA A 317 -19.79 28.27 -3.88
C ALA A 317 -19.29 29.09 -5.08
N ASN A 318 -18.68 30.27 -4.87
CA ASN A 318 -18.03 31.08 -5.89
C ASN A 318 -16.51 30.98 -5.85
N GLY A 319 -15.96 30.19 -4.90
CA GLY A 319 -14.53 30.03 -4.73
C GLY A 319 -13.83 31.13 -3.92
N THR A 320 -14.61 32.00 -3.27
CA THR A 320 -14.05 32.98 -2.32
C THR A 320 -13.63 32.24 -1.04
N VAL A 321 -12.41 32.47 -0.61
CA VAL A 321 -11.89 31.91 0.65
C VAL A 321 -12.60 32.56 1.84
N ILE A 322 -13.31 31.75 2.62
CA ILE A 322 -13.97 32.18 3.86
C ILE A 322 -12.96 32.23 5.00
N THR A 323 -12.22 31.12 5.17
CA THR A 323 -11.23 31.01 6.23
C THR A 323 -10.19 29.94 5.89
N LYS A 324 -9.01 30.09 6.48
CA LYS A 324 -7.95 29.08 6.43
C LYS A 324 -8.17 28.08 7.57
N LEU A 325 -8.24 26.80 7.24
CA LEU A 325 -8.48 25.73 8.21
C LEU A 325 -7.18 25.17 8.79
N ALA A 326 -6.18 24.93 7.93
CA ALA A 326 -4.89 24.40 8.35
C ALA A 326 -3.77 24.84 7.39
N THR A 327 -2.56 24.88 7.90
CA THR A 327 -1.34 25.07 7.11
C THR A 327 -0.32 24.02 7.52
N THR A 328 0.21 23.30 6.53
CA THR A 328 1.35 22.40 6.73
C THR A 328 2.56 23.04 6.05
N ALA A 329 3.61 23.29 6.81
CA ALA A 329 4.85 23.83 6.26
C ALA A 329 5.60 22.78 5.43
N LEU A 330 6.45 23.23 4.52
CA LEU A 330 7.43 22.38 3.84
C LEU A 330 8.33 21.71 4.90
N ARG A 331 8.47 20.36 4.80
CA ARG A 331 9.30 19.56 5.72
C ARG A 331 10.58 19.13 5.02
N GLU A 332 11.62 19.94 5.11
CA GLU A 332 12.97 19.57 4.64
C GLU A 332 13.77 18.96 5.80
N GLY A 333 13.35 17.76 6.26
CA GLY A 333 14.09 17.04 7.30
C GLY A 333 14.16 17.79 8.62
N ALA A 334 13.04 18.20 9.17
CA ALA A 334 12.97 18.49 10.59
C ALA A 334 13.24 17.17 11.32
N VAL A 335 14.42 17.02 11.89
CA VAL A 335 14.65 16.05 12.95
C VAL A 335 13.75 16.52 14.08
N ASP A 336 12.71 15.77 14.41
CA ASP A 336 12.09 15.88 15.71
C ASP A 336 13.20 15.59 16.73
N ASP A 337 13.45 16.50 17.64
CA ASP A 337 14.47 16.38 18.69
C ASP A 337 14.07 15.31 19.73
N GLY A 338 13.78 14.16 19.32
CA GLY A 338 13.39 13.03 20.13
C GLY A 338 12.56 12.03 19.36
N ASP A 339 13.20 10.94 19.01
CA ASP A 339 12.62 9.69 18.54
C ASP A 339 12.21 9.57 17.08
N ALA A 340 12.98 8.73 16.41
CA ALA A 340 12.70 7.92 15.25
C ALA A 340 12.33 8.65 13.95
N PRO A 341 13.04 8.35 12.86
CA PRO A 341 12.62 8.74 11.52
C PRO A 341 11.23 8.15 11.27
N ALA A 342 10.30 9.01 10.87
CA ALA A 342 8.97 8.63 10.42
C ALA A 342 9.11 7.82 9.12
N GLY A 343 9.42 6.57 9.27
CA GLY A 343 9.36 5.54 8.26
C GLY A 343 8.39 4.51 8.77
N PHE A 344 7.24 4.41 8.11
CA PHE A 344 6.27 3.33 8.29
C PHE A 344 5.62 3.18 9.67
N GLY A 345 4.50 3.84 9.84
CA GLY A 345 3.46 3.35 10.69
C GLY A 345 3.25 4.07 11.99
N ARG A 346 2.01 4.32 12.21
CA ARG A 346 1.31 4.81 13.39
C ARG A 346 1.56 6.28 13.72
N GLY A 347 0.80 7.14 13.04
CA GLY A 347 0.45 8.43 13.57
C GLY A 347 -0.34 8.27 14.87
N GLY A 348 0.36 8.03 15.96
CA GLY A 348 -0.11 8.48 17.26
C GLY A 348 -0.10 10.00 17.20
N ALA A 349 -1.29 10.62 17.21
CA ALA A 349 -1.40 12.05 17.29
C ALA A 349 -0.61 12.50 18.54
N GLN A 350 0.48 13.25 18.36
CA GLN A 350 1.15 13.90 19.49
C GLN A 350 0.12 14.75 20.23
N PRO A 351 0.09 14.73 21.55
CA PRO A 351 -0.81 15.60 22.30
C PRO A 351 -0.55 17.05 21.87
N ALA A 352 -1.60 17.76 21.49
CA ALA A 352 -1.46 19.16 21.11
C ALA A 352 -0.97 19.96 22.31
N THR A 353 -0.04 20.84 22.03
CA THR A 353 0.52 21.76 23.03
C THR A 353 -0.14 23.15 22.97
N ASP A 354 -1.20 23.30 22.16
CA ASP A 354 -1.89 24.53 21.88
C ASP A 354 -3.42 24.35 21.76
N THR A 355 -4.13 25.45 21.63
CA THR A 355 -5.58 25.52 21.45
C THR A 355 -6.00 25.56 19.99
N SER A 356 -5.19 25.08 19.05
CA SER A 356 -5.54 25.04 17.64
C SER A 356 -6.74 24.11 17.36
N LYS A 357 -7.49 24.43 16.32
CA LYS A 357 -8.56 23.56 15.81
C LYS A 357 -7.92 22.37 15.08
N ARG A 358 -8.32 21.15 15.46
CA ARG A 358 -7.79 19.89 14.90
C ARG A 358 -8.92 19.01 14.40
N ASN A 359 -8.61 18.09 13.46
CA ASN A 359 -9.58 17.14 12.90
C ASN A 359 -10.83 17.83 12.36
N ILE A 360 -10.62 18.94 11.63
CA ILE A 360 -11.72 19.71 11.06
C ILE A 360 -12.38 18.91 9.95
N ASN A 361 -13.67 18.61 10.10
CA ASN A 361 -14.47 17.85 9.14
C ASN A 361 -15.84 18.46 8.98
N TRP A 362 -16.57 18.09 7.92
CA TRP A 362 -17.98 18.41 7.83
C TRP A 362 -18.75 17.79 8.99
N ASN A 363 -19.71 18.54 9.51
CA ASN A 363 -20.62 17.99 10.50
C ASN A 363 -21.45 16.85 9.85
N PRO A 364 -21.33 15.61 10.32
CA PRO A 364 -22.01 14.48 9.68
C PRO A 364 -23.55 14.53 9.81
N VAL A 365 -24.06 15.26 10.80
CA VAL A 365 -25.48 15.24 11.16
C VAL A 365 -26.13 16.63 11.16
N GLY A 366 -25.43 17.64 10.63
CA GLY A 366 -25.91 19.02 10.63
C GLY A 366 -25.12 19.93 9.70
N PRO A 367 -25.42 21.23 9.68
CA PRO A 367 -24.69 22.20 8.87
C PRO A 367 -23.28 22.47 9.45
N GLY A 368 -22.41 23.00 8.60
CA GLY A 368 -21.10 23.51 8.97
C GLY A 368 -20.04 22.46 9.23
N LEU A 369 -19.04 22.82 9.99
CA LEU A 369 -17.88 22.00 10.33
C LEU A 369 -17.92 21.54 11.77
N VAL A 370 -17.14 20.50 12.08
CA VAL A 370 -16.82 20.06 13.44
C VAL A 370 -15.32 19.96 13.62
N TYR A 371 -14.84 20.17 14.82
CA TYR A 371 -13.42 20.06 15.16
C TYR A 371 -13.21 19.75 16.64
N VAL A 372 -12.00 19.32 16.99
CA VAL A 372 -11.57 19.17 18.39
C VAL A 372 -10.59 20.27 18.78
N GLN A 373 -10.64 20.71 20.04
CA GLN A 373 -9.80 21.74 20.60
C GLN A 373 -9.38 21.38 22.02
N SER A 374 -8.09 21.47 22.33
CA SER A 374 -7.58 21.24 23.68
C SER A 374 -7.86 22.43 24.60
N VAL A 375 -8.19 22.11 25.85
CA VAL A 375 -8.34 23.07 26.94
C VAL A 375 -7.19 22.87 27.92
N PHE A 376 -6.54 23.94 28.32
CA PHE A 376 -5.44 23.92 29.27
C PHE A 376 -5.87 24.64 30.55
N ALA A 377 -5.32 24.24 31.70
CA ALA A 377 -5.55 24.98 32.93
C ALA A 377 -5.05 26.41 32.76
N SER A 378 -5.90 27.38 33.13
CA SER A 378 -5.45 28.79 33.25
C SER A 378 -4.49 28.88 34.44
N ASN A 379 -3.20 28.70 34.20
CA ASN A 379 -2.24 29.08 35.23
C ASN A 379 -2.38 30.61 35.43
N GLY A 380 -2.82 30.96 36.63
CA GLY A 380 -2.86 32.35 37.00
C GLY A 380 -1.53 33.03 36.65
N SER A 381 -1.63 34.23 36.10
CA SER A 381 -0.59 35.06 35.54
C SER A 381 0.74 34.95 36.31
N GLY A 382 1.60 34.07 35.86
CA GLY A 382 3.02 34.06 36.21
C GLY A 382 3.76 34.96 35.23
N ALA A 383 4.16 36.14 35.67
CA ALA A 383 4.95 37.11 34.94
C ALA A 383 6.20 36.42 34.33
N ALA A 384 6.47 36.71 33.06
CA ALA A 384 7.72 36.36 32.41
C ALA A 384 8.90 36.89 33.23
N ALA A 385 9.73 35.97 33.74
CA ALA A 385 10.96 36.34 34.38
C ALA A 385 11.91 37.03 33.37
N PRO A 386 12.50 38.17 33.68
CA PRO A 386 13.42 38.87 32.79
C PRO A 386 14.71 38.05 32.62
N ALA A 387 15.22 38.01 31.38
CA ALA A 387 16.49 37.39 31.03
C ALA A 387 17.64 37.99 31.86
N GLY A 388 18.14 37.22 32.83
CA GLY A 388 19.31 37.56 33.63
C GLY A 388 20.58 37.25 32.83
N ARG A 389 21.41 38.30 32.67
CA ARG A 389 22.78 38.21 32.13
C ARG A 389 23.72 37.56 33.14
N GLY A 390 24.54 36.64 32.65
CA GLY A 390 25.96 36.48 33.04
C GLY A 390 26.25 35.62 34.25
N GLY A 391 27.01 34.54 34.02
CA GLY A 391 27.71 33.79 35.04
C GLY A 391 28.49 32.61 34.42
N ARG A 392 29.81 32.81 34.23
CA ARG A 392 30.80 31.79 33.89
C ARG A 392 31.02 30.84 35.07
N GLY A 393 31.10 29.52 34.76
CA GLY A 393 31.94 28.61 35.53
C GLY A 393 31.25 27.34 36.01
N GLY A 394 31.81 26.19 35.67
CA GLY A 394 31.66 24.92 36.37
C GLY A 394 31.21 23.74 35.53
N ALA A 395 32.15 22.85 35.24
CA ALA A 395 31.94 21.57 34.61
C ALA A 395 31.12 20.61 35.51
N GLY A 396 30.20 19.84 34.92
CA GLY A 396 29.57 18.68 35.55
C GLY A 396 28.11 18.92 35.97
N GLY A 397 27.16 18.79 35.09
CA GLY A 397 25.74 18.83 35.40
C GLY A 397 24.91 17.99 34.47
N ARG A 398 24.17 17.06 35.06
CA ARG A 398 23.10 16.25 34.48
C ARG A 398 22.29 17.04 33.44
N ALA A 399 21.99 16.39 32.32
CA ALA A 399 21.05 16.89 31.32
C ALA A 399 19.80 17.44 32.01
N GLY A 400 19.61 18.75 31.92
CA GLY A 400 18.41 19.43 32.47
C GLY A 400 17.18 18.87 31.80
N ALA A 401 16.22 18.42 32.62
CA ALA A 401 14.91 18.03 32.16
C ALA A 401 14.30 19.20 31.35
N ALA A 402 13.89 18.94 30.13
CA ALA A 402 13.11 19.87 29.32
C ALA A 402 11.90 20.36 30.18
N PRO A 403 11.51 21.62 30.11
CA PRO A 403 10.36 22.11 30.87
C PRO A 403 9.14 21.28 30.53
N ALA A 404 8.45 20.80 31.59
CA ALA A 404 7.25 20.00 31.44
C ALA A 404 6.25 20.73 30.52
N ARG A 405 5.95 20.15 29.38
CA ARG A 405 4.94 20.70 28.45
C ARG A 405 3.59 20.73 29.18
N ALA A 406 2.87 21.84 29.06
CA ALA A 406 1.52 21.97 29.63
C ALA A 406 0.64 20.84 29.04
N GLN A 407 0.04 20.01 29.89
CA GLN A 407 -0.88 18.98 29.49
C GLN A 407 -2.30 19.57 29.41
N ALA A 408 -3.02 19.18 28.36
CA ALA A 408 -4.44 19.53 28.26
C ALA A 408 -5.22 18.93 29.42
N THR A 409 -6.12 19.70 30.01
CA THR A 409 -7.03 19.26 31.08
C THR A 409 -8.27 18.56 30.51
N SER A 410 -8.76 19.01 29.38
CA SER A 410 -9.86 18.41 28.60
C SER A 410 -9.72 18.71 27.13
N VAL A 411 -10.55 18.05 26.33
CA VAL A 411 -10.69 18.31 24.89
C VAL A 411 -12.16 18.52 24.59
N ARG A 412 -12.45 19.62 23.88
CA ARG A 412 -13.80 19.96 23.41
C ARG A 412 -13.99 19.50 21.98
N TYR A 413 -15.14 18.97 21.68
CA TYR A 413 -15.67 18.76 20.34
C TYR A 413 -16.72 19.82 20.06
N LEU A 414 -16.49 20.61 19.00
CA LEU A 414 -17.28 21.80 18.70
C LEU A 414 -17.84 21.71 17.29
N SER A 415 -19.05 22.24 17.09
CA SER A 415 -19.55 22.64 15.79
C SER A 415 -19.08 24.06 15.44
N TRP A 416 -18.91 24.30 14.15
CA TRP A 416 -18.56 25.63 13.61
C TRP A 416 -19.50 25.91 12.44
N LEU A 417 -20.44 26.79 12.70
CA LEU A 417 -21.57 27.05 11.80
C LEU A 417 -21.27 28.18 10.82
N PRO A 418 -21.93 28.20 9.63
CA PRO A 418 -21.89 29.39 8.79
C PRO A 418 -22.39 30.64 9.54
N PRO A 419 -21.78 31.82 9.34
CA PRO A 419 -20.76 32.18 8.36
C PRO A 419 -19.30 31.86 8.77
N PHE A 420 -19.05 31.04 9.76
CA PHE A 420 -17.74 30.57 10.22
C PHE A 420 -16.87 31.63 10.92
N GLY A 421 -17.50 32.57 11.57
CA GLY A 421 -16.84 33.52 12.44
C GLY A 421 -16.37 32.88 13.76
N ALA A 422 -15.65 33.65 14.56
CA ALA A 422 -15.14 33.17 15.86
C ALA A 422 -16.27 32.87 16.85
N ALA A 423 -17.38 33.60 16.79
CA ALA A 423 -18.56 33.44 17.64
C ALA A 423 -19.50 32.29 17.17
N ASP A 424 -19.33 31.75 15.95
CA ASP A 424 -20.23 30.76 15.36
C ASP A 424 -19.89 29.33 15.79
N THR A 425 -19.35 29.17 17.00
CA THR A 425 -18.91 27.86 17.52
C THR A 425 -19.76 27.45 18.72
N GLN A 426 -20.13 26.16 18.78
CA GLN A 426 -20.87 25.59 19.90
C GLN A 426 -20.19 24.32 20.39
N VAL A 427 -20.05 24.16 21.70
CA VAL A 427 -19.53 22.93 22.30
C VAL A 427 -20.61 21.86 22.22
N ILE A 428 -20.31 20.76 21.51
CA ILE A 428 -21.18 19.59 21.41
C ILE A 428 -20.87 18.63 22.58
N TYR A 429 -19.56 18.46 22.87
CA TYR A 429 -19.10 17.53 23.88
C TYR A 429 -17.77 17.97 24.46
N GLU A 430 -17.55 17.73 25.75
CA GLU A 430 -16.26 17.90 26.40
C GLU A 430 -15.86 16.60 27.10
N GLY A 431 -14.71 16.06 26.77
CA GLY A 431 -14.18 14.81 27.30
C GLY A 431 -12.84 15.01 27.98
N GLY A 432 -12.24 13.91 28.42
CA GLY A 432 -10.91 13.89 29.02
C GLY A 432 -9.81 14.32 28.02
N PRO A 433 -8.56 14.49 28.49
CA PRO A 433 -7.43 14.87 27.64
C PRO A 433 -7.11 13.81 26.56
N ALA A 434 -7.60 12.59 26.74
CA ALA A 434 -7.47 11.47 25.79
C ALA A 434 -8.69 11.29 24.88
N LEU A 435 -9.54 12.33 24.73
CA LEU A 435 -10.65 12.31 23.77
C LEU A 435 -10.13 12.05 22.36
N GLY A 436 -10.61 10.98 21.76
CA GLY A 436 -10.22 10.51 20.44
C GLY A 436 -11.28 10.72 19.37
N THR A 437 -11.57 9.65 18.61
CA THR A 437 -12.54 9.66 17.50
C THR A 437 -13.96 9.83 18.01
N ILE A 438 -14.76 10.63 17.28
CA ILE A 438 -16.19 10.79 17.48
C ILE A 438 -16.90 10.41 16.16
N ALA A 439 -17.95 9.62 16.26
CA ALA A 439 -18.79 9.21 15.14
C ALA A 439 -20.27 9.28 15.53
N TYR A 440 -21.16 9.25 14.55
CA TYR A 440 -22.61 9.30 14.77
C TYR A 440 -23.31 8.10 14.15
N SER A 441 -24.52 7.78 14.64
CA SER A 441 -25.49 7.02 13.88
C SER A 441 -25.98 7.85 12.67
N ALA A 442 -26.45 7.18 11.62
CA ALA A 442 -26.86 7.87 10.38
C ALA A 442 -28.06 8.84 10.60
N ASP A 443 -28.89 8.57 11.60
CA ASP A 443 -30.04 9.43 12.00
C ASP A 443 -29.64 10.54 12.98
N GLY A 444 -28.36 10.62 13.35
CA GLY A 444 -27.85 11.62 14.29
C GLY A 444 -28.29 11.49 15.74
N LYS A 445 -29.07 10.46 16.08
CA LYS A 445 -29.62 10.31 17.45
C LYS A 445 -28.65 9.76 18.47
N THR A 446 -27.58 9.13 18.01
CA THR A 446 -26.54 8.56 18.88
C THR A 446 -25.16 9.00 18.42
N MET A 447 -24.40 9.52 19.35
CA MET A 447 -22.99 9.86 19.19
C MET A 447 -22.13 8.78 19.84
N PHE A 448 -21.08 8.35 19.18
CA PHE A 448 -20.10 7.38 19.70
C PHE A 448 -18.79 8.11 19.93
N VAL A 449 -18.27 8.01 21.14
CA VAL A 449 -17.11 8.79 21.59
C VAL A 449 -16.04 7.84 22.12
N ALA A 450 -14.85 7.87 21.54
CA ALA A 450 -13.67 7.21 22.11
C ALA A 450 -13.03 8.16 23.13
N ASP A 451 -13.02 7.80 24.40
CA ASP A 451 -12.42 8.59 25.47
C ASP A 451 -11.78 7.66 26.51
N SER A 452 -10.56 7.99 26.92
CA SER A 452 -9.82 7.29 27.98
C SER A 452 -9.76 5.77 27.82
N GLY A 453 -9.57 5.30 26.58
CA GLY A 453 -9.43 3.88 26.25
C GLY A 453 -10.73 3.08 26.19
N SER A 454 -11.88 3.75 26.27
CA SER A 454 -13.22 3.17 26.12
C SER A 454 -14.01 3.89 25.03
N VAL A 455 -15.03 3.23 24.48
CA VAL A 455 -16.01 3.85 23.59
C VAL A 455 -17.35 3.94 24.31
N PHE A 456 -17.96 5.12 24.23
CA PHE A 456 -19.25 5.42 24.83
C PHE A 456 -20.28 5.73 23.73
N ALA A 457 -21.48 5.16 23.84
CA ALA A 457 -22.65 5.63 23.13
C ALA A 457 -23.36 6.70 23.98
N ILE A 458 -23.76 7.79 23.33
CA ILE A 458 -24.37 8.95 23.98
C ILE A 458 -25.59 9.35 23.14
N ARG A 459 -26.78 9.39 23.77
CA ARG A 459 -27.95 9.91 23.07
C ARG A 459 -27.80 11.42 22.90
N THR A 460 -27.95 11.93 21.67
CA THR A 460 -27.83 13.35 21.41
C THR A 460 -28.87 14.21 22.14
N ALA A 461 -30.05 13.63 22.43
CA ALA A 461 -31.10 14.27 23.22
C ALA A 461 -30.82 14.24 24.74
N GLU A 462 -29.95 13.36 25.22
CA GLU A 462 -29.59 13.18 26.63
C GLU A 462 -28.07 13.10 26.80
N PRO A 463 -27.33 14.18 26.52
CA PRO A 463 -25.86 14.13 26.40
C PRO A 463 -25.12 13.79 27.68
N THR A 464 -25.79 13.84 28.83
CA THR A 464 -25.24 13.45 30.14
C THR A 464 -25.23 11.94 30.35
N LYS A 465 -26.09 11.20 29.66
CA LYS A 465 -26.24 9.74 29.79
C LYS A 465 -25.28 9.02 28.84
N ARG A 466 -24.31 8.33 29.42
CA ARG A 466 -23.27 7.58 28.68
C ARG A 466 -23.43 6.08 28.88
N PHE A 467 -23.38 5.32 27.78
CA PHE A 467 -23.38 3.86 27.80
C PHE A 467 -21.99 3.37 27.40
N ASN A 468 -21.30 2.67 28.27
CA ASN A 468 -19.97 2.12 27.98
C ASN A 468 -20.10 0.84 27.16
N LEU A 469 -19.49 0.82 25.96
CA LEU A 469 -19.53 -0.34 25.07
C LEU A 469 -18.56 -1.46 25.48
N GLY A 470 -17.78 -1.25 26.51
CA GLY A 470 -16.82 -2.22 27.02
C GLY A 470 -15.38 -1.87 26.69
N ARG A 471 -14.48 -2.55 27.40
CA ARG A 471 -13.03 -2.37 27.25
C ARG A 471 -12.54 -2.95 25.91
N GLY A 472 -11.66 -2.24 25.21
CA GLY A 472 -11.08 -2.69 23.96
C GLY A 472 -11.99 -2.56 22.73
N VAL A 473 -13.21 -2.02 22.88
CA VAL A 473 -14.02 -1.61 21.73
C VAL A 473 -13.35 -0.43 21.06
N THR A 474 -13.29 -0.46 19.72
CA THR A 474 -12.67 0.60 18.92
C THR A 474 -13.68 1.20 17.93
N LEU A 475 -13.58 2.51 17.75
CA LEU A 475 -14.16 3.19 16.60
C LEU A 475 -13.15 3.09 15.47
N ALA A 476 -13.51 2.49 14.32
CA ALA A 476 -12.71 2.60 13.13
C ALA A 476 -12.61 4.10 12.79
N ALA A 477 -11.40 4.64 12.74
CA ALA A 477 -11.19 5.95 12.15
C ALA A 477 -11.72 5.86 10.73
N GLY A 478 -12.69 6.73 10.36
CA GLY A 478 -13.21 6.80 9.03
C GLY A 478 -12.03 6.87 8.06
N SER A 479 -11.89 5.86 7.20
CA SER A 479 -10.84 5.81 6.21
C SER A 479 -11.11 6.94 5.21
N GLY A 480 -10.61 8.11 5.54
CA GLY A 480 -10.45 9.18 4.57
C GLY A 480 -9.60 8.61 3.45
N GLY A 481 -10.22 8.50 2.26
CA GLY A 481 -9.63 7.91 1.09
C GLY A 481 -8.29 8.53 0.74
N GLY A 482 -7.24 7.79 0.97
CA GLY A 482 -5.89 7.99 0.54
C GLY A 482 -5.31 6.63 0.19
N ARG A 483 -5.72 6.04 -0.92
CA ARG A 483 -4.99 4.94 -1.55
C ARG A 483 -3.75 5.52 -2.22
N GLY A 484 -2.72 5.71 -1.45
CA GLY A 484 -1.36 5.88 -1.92
C GLY A 484 -0.72 4.50 -2.06
N GLY A 485 -0.12 4.27 -3.22
CA GLY A 485 0.34 3.00 -3.72
C GLY A 485 1.34 2.23 -2.87
N GLY A 486 1.25 0.95 -3.03
CA GLY A 486 2.27 -0.05 -3.19
C GLY A 486 3.48 -0.02 -2.25
N GLY A 487 3.43 -0.86 -1.23
CA GLY A 487 4.54 -1.39 -0.51
C GLY A 487 4.03 -2.57 0.26
N GLY A 488 4.33 -3.79 -0.22
CA GLY A 488 4.10 -5.01 0.52
C GLY A 488 4.92 -5.03 1.79
N GLY A 489 4.38 -4.40 2.82
CA GLY A 489 4.77 -4.58 4.19
C GLY A 489 3.62 -5.29 4.87
N ALA A 490 3.85 -6.49 5.37
CA ALA A 490 2.93 -7.16 6.26
C ALA A 490 2.47 -6.13 7.29
N SER A 491 1.16 -5.95 7.41
CA SER A 491 0.55 -5.14 8.44
C SER A 491 1.12 -5.62 9.77
N ALA A 492 1.99 -4.79 10.35
CA ALA A 492 2.52 -5.00 11.66
C ALA A 492 1.33 -5.13 12.62
N GLY A 493 1.23 -6.31 13.22
CA GLY A 493 0.52 -6.63 14.43
C GLY A 493 -0.83 -5.94 14.59
N GLY A 494 -1.90 -6.52 14.06
CA GLY A 494 -3.20 -6.32 14.62
C GLY A 494 -3.09 -6.62 16.12
N ALA A 495 -3.33 -5.62 16.96
CA ALA A 495 -3.44 -5.84 18.38
C ALA A 495 -4.40 -7.01 18.59
N ASP A 496 -4.01 -7.95 19.45
CA ASP A 496 -4.88 -9.05 19.86
C ASP A 496 -6.20 -8.47 20.38
N THR A 497 -7.22 -8.49 19.52
CA THR A 497 -8.58 -8.10 19.88
C THR A 497 -9.33 -9.24 20.56
N SER A 498 -8.63 -10.35 20.89
CA SER A 498 -9.19 -11.56 21.48
C SER A 498 -9.79 -11.35 22.86
N ALA A 499 -9.33 -10.36 23.61
CA ALA A 499 -9.82 -10.05 24.93
C ALA A 499 -10.86 -8.93 24.89
N ALA A 500 -12.11 -9.27 24.62
CA ALA A 500 -13.32 -8.53 24.91
C ALA A 500 -13.63 -7.23 24.13
N GLY A 501 -12.81 -6.81 23.17
CA GLY A 501 -13.04 -5.59 22.39
C GLY A 501 -13.87 -5.82 21.13
N GLY A 502 -13.35 -5.34 20.03
CA GLY A 502 -13.91 -5.41 18.70
C GLY A 502 -14.08 -4.03 18.10
N ALA A 503 -14.16 -3.98 16.76
CA ALA A 503 -14.37 -2.74 16.02
C ALA A 503 -15.86 -2.53 15.72
N LEU A 504 -16.39 -1.35 16.02
CA LEU A 504 -17.73 -0.95 15.63
C LEU A 504 -17.84 -0.93 14.10
N GLN A 505 -18.94 -1.54 13.61
CA GLN A 505 -19.25 -1.52 12.21
C GLN A 505 -19.75 -0.16 11.76
N THR A 506 -19.18 0.33 10.67
CA THR A 506 -19.53 1.62 10.08
C THR A 506 -19.96 1.46 8.63
N ARG A 507 -20.72 2.44 8.13
CA ARG A 507 -21.05 2.58 6.72
C ARG A 507 -20.75 3.99 6.23
N ARG A 508 -20.45 4.12 4.95
CA ARG A 508 -20.32 5.42 4.30
C ARG A 508 -21.71 5.98 3.99
N GLY A 509 -21.97 7.21 4.37
CA GLY A 509 -23.19 7.95 4.00
C GLY A 509 -23.07 8.63 2.64
N ALA A 510 -24.19 9.20 2.19
CA ALA A 510 -24.29 9.90 0.92
C ALA A 510 -23.33 11.09 0.75
N ASN A 511 -22.93 11.71 1.84
CA ASN A 511 -21.98 12.83 1.88
C ASN A 511 -20.52 12.38 2.09
N GLY A 512 -20.24 11.10 1.89
CA GLY A 512 -18.89 10.53 2.11
C GLY A 512 -18.49 10.37 3.58
N GLN A 513 -19.31 10.79 4.53
CA GLN A 513 -19.05 10.62 5.97
C GLN A 513 -19.27 9.17 6.40
N SER A 514 -18.58 8.76 7.45
CA SER A 514 -18.71 7.42 8.02
C SER A 514 -19.63 7.45 9.25
N PHE A 515 -20.62 6.58 9.27
CA PHE A 515 -21.58 6.44 10.35
C PHE A 515 -21.50 5.07 11.00
N VAL A 516 -21.69 5.01 12.33
CA VAL A 516 -21.86 3.73 13.03
C VAL A 516 -23.23 3.17 12.64
N VAL A 517 -23.26 1.90 12.28
CA VAL A 517 -24.50 1.20 11.96
C VAL A 517 -25.20 0.84 13.26
N VAL A 518 -26.35 1.47 13.50
CA VAL A 518 -27.21 1.20 14.65
C VAL A 518 -28.44 0.43 14.15
N GLY A 519 -28.80 -0.64 14.86
CA GLY A 519 -29.96 -1.45 14.52
C GLY A 519 -31.26 -0.64 14.52
N THR A 520 -32.31 -1.16 13.85
CA THR A 520 -33.64 -0.52 13.79
C THR A 520 -34.31 -0.41 15.16
N ASP A 521 -33.83 -1.17 16.17
CA ASP A 521 -34.20 -1.02 17.57
C ASP A 521 -33.63 0.24 18.22
N GLY A 522 -32.77 0.95 17.54
CA GLY A 522 -32.14 2.19 17.97
C GLY A 522 -31.08 2.02 19.06
N LYS A 523 -30.78 0.82 19.53
CA LYS A 523 -29.90 0.56 20.68
C LYS A 523 -28.86 -0.55 20.44
N SER A 524 -28.95 -1.31 19.37
CA SER A 524 -27.94 -2.32 19.06
C SER A 524 -26.93 -1.85 18.01
N VAL A 525 -25.68 -2.26 18.23
CA VAL A 525 -24.55 -2.07 17.31
C VAL A 525 -23.88 -3.41 17.05
N ALA A 526 -23.09 -3.50 15.99
CA ALA A 526 -22.28 -4.68 15.74
C ALA A 526 -20.80 -4.40 15.98
N LEU A 527 -20.13 -5.41 16.53
CA LEU A 527 -18.71 -5.46 16.78
C LEU A 527 -18.11 -6.62 15.99
N THR A 528 -17.04 -6.35 15.25
CA THR A 528 -16.23 -7.40 14.60
C THR A 528 -14.86 -7.47 15.23
N GLY A 529 -14.29 -8.65 15.20
CA GLY A 529 -12.92 -8.88 15.65
C GLY A 529 -12.42 -10.25 15.20
N THR A 530 -11.18 -10.54 15.55
CA THR A 530 -10.55 -11.82 15.26
C THR A 530 -9.91 -12.34 16.53
N ARG A 531 -10.24 -13.56 16.93
CA ARG A 531 -9.49 -14.27 17.95
C ARG A 531 -8.22 -14.82 17.32
N THR A 532 -7.09 -14.37 17.81
CA THR A 532 -5.80 -14.90 17.40
C THR A 532 -5.44 -16.11 18.23
N PRO A 533 -4.83 -17.16 17.64
CA PRO A 533 -4.45 -18.37 18.37
C PRO A 533 -3.24 -18.17 19.28
N GLY A 534 -2.58 -17.00 19.24
CA GLY A 534 -1.36 -16.76 20.01
C GLY A 534 -0.28 -17.79 19.72
N ALA A 535 0.32 -18.37 20.75
CA ALA A 535 1.39 -19.37 20.62
C ALA A 535 0.95 -20.66 19.90
N ASN A 536 -0.35 -20.91 19.74
CA ASN A 536 -0.88 -22.10 19.05
C ASN A 536 -1.08 -21.89 17.53
N TRP A 537 -0.56 -20.80 16.95
CA TRP A 537 -0.77 -20.41 15.57
C TRP A 537 -0.42 -21.50 14.53
N SER A 538 0.51 -22.40 14.85
CA SER A 538 0.93 -23.48 13.94
C SER A 538 -0.09 -24.62 13.81
N THR A 539 -1.03 -24.71 14.75
CA THR A 539 -2.10 -25.74 14.81
C THR A 539 -3.50 -25.17 14.80
N GLN A 540 -3.66 -23.88 15.00
CA GLN A 540 -4.94 -23.18 15.04
C GLN A 540 -4.89 -21.93 14.18
N ALA A 541 -5.95 -21.69 13.41
CA ALA A 541 -6.09 -20.47 12.62
C ALA A 541 -6.72 -19.32 13.44
N PRO A 542 -6.47 -18.08 13.06
CA PRO A 542 -7.27 -16.95 13.53
C PRO A 542 -8.75 -17.16 13.23
N ARG A 543 -9.63 -16.75 14.13
CA ARG A 543 -11.08 -16.92 14.00
C ARG A 543 -11.81 -15.58 14.05
N PRO A 544 -12.19 -15.00 12.89
CA PRO A 544 -13.06 -13.83 12.82
C PRO A 544 -14.42 -14.09 13.45
N TRP A 545 -15.01 -13.05 14.01
CA TRP A 545 -16.32 -13.12 14.66
C TRP A 545 -17.11 -11.81 14.49
N LEU A 546 -18.45 -11.89 14.63
CA LEU A 546 -19.38 -10.78 14.66
C LEU A 546 -20.30 -10.93 15.87
N ASP A 547 -20.36 -9.89 16.71
CA ASP A 547 -21.28 -9.81 17.84
C ASP A 547 -22.24 -8.65 17.66
N LYS A 548 -23.49 -8.85 18.11
CA LYS A 548 -24.46 -7.79 18.34
C LYS A 548 -24.41 -7.38 19.79
N LEU A 549 -24.26 -6.08 20.04
CA LEU A 549 -24.23 -5.47 21.36
C LEU A 549 -25.42 -4.52 21.52
N ASP A 550 -26.30 -4.79 22.50
CA ASP A 550 -27.25 -3.80 23.01
C ASP A 550 -26.49 -2.89 23.96
N PHE A 551 -26.22 -1.64 23.55
CA PHE A 551 -25.35 -0.74 24.32
C PHE A 551 -26.06 -0.15 25.55
N GLU A 552 -27.38 -0.23 25.67
CA GLU A 552 -28.13 0.22 26.83
C GLU A 552 -28.11 -0.81 27.97
N SER A 553 -28.29 -2.09 27.64
CA SER A 553 -28.23 -3.20 28.60
C SER A 553 -26.84 -3.79 28.79
N GLY A 554 -25.94 -3.58 27.84
CA GLY A 554 -24.62 -4.21 27.78
C GLY A 554 -24.67 -5.67 27.30
N GLN A 555 -25.85 -6.18 26.91
CA GLN A 555 -26.00 -7.57 26.43
C GLN A 555 -25.29 -7.76 25.09
N ARG A 556 -24.44 -8.76 25.04
CA ARG A 556 -23.66 -9.13 23.85
C ARG A 556 -24.04 -10.53 23.37
N THR A 557 -24.33 -10.67 22.08
CA THR A 557 -24.74 -11.95 21.47
C THR A 557 -23.86 -12.25 20.27
N ARG A 558 -23.26 -13.44 20.23
CA ARG A 558 -22.50 -13.92 19.08
C ARG A 558 -23.44 -14.20 17.91
N VAL A 559 -23.25 -13.51 16.78
CA VAL A 559 -24.04 -13.66 15.55
C VAL A 559 -23.32 -14.54 14.53
N PHE A 560 -21.99 -14.45 14.50
CA PHE A 560 -21.16 -15.17 13.56
C PHE A 560 -19.80 -15.51 14.20
N ASP A 561 -19.30 -16.70 13.92
CA ASP A 561 -18.01 -17.20 14.41
C ASP A 561 -17.37 -18.10 13.33
N SER A 562 -16.16 -17.80 12.93
CA SER A 562 -15.41 -18.61 11.98
C SER A 562 -15.18 -20.02 12.52
N PRO A 563 -15.38 -21.10 11.71
CA PRO A 563 -15.15 -22.46 12.14
C PRO A 563 -13.68 -22.74 12.46
N ALA A 564 -13.41 -23.87 13.14
CA ALA A 564 -12.04 -24.23 13.52
C ALA A 564 -11.24 -24.82 12.35
N ASP A 565 -11.92 -25.47 11.40
CA ASP A 565 -11.38 -26.20 10.25
C ASP A 565 -11.47 -25.41 8.94
N GLY A 566 -11.99 -24.18 8.98
CA GLY A 566 -12.10 -23.24 7.87
C GLY A 566 -11.67 -21.83 8.27
N TYR A 567 -11.88 -20.91 7.37
CA TYR A 567 -11.71 -19.48 7.62
C TYR A 567 -12.85 -18.70 6.98
N ASP A 568 -13.72 -18.23 7.85
CA ASP A 568 -14.86 -17.40 7.47
C ASP A 568 -14.59 -15.95 7.89
N GLU A 569 -14.67 -15.01 6.95
CA GLU A 569 -14.46 -13.60 7.22
C GLU A 569 -15.69 -12.78 6.88
N PHE A 570 -16.19 -12.01 7.84
CA PHE A 570 -17.30 -11.09 7.61
C PHE A 570 -16.92 -10.02 6.61
N VAL A 571 -17.75 -9.84 5.55
CA VAL A 571 -17.51 -8.87 4.50
C VAL A 571 -18.30 -7.59 4.73
N THR A 572 -19.65 -7.68 4.79
CA THR A 572 -20.52 -6.50 4.92
C THR A 572 -21.95 -6.90 5.30
N PRO A 573 -22.65 -6.09 6.11
CA PRO A 573 -24.05 -6.33 6.38
C PRO A 573 -24.91 -5.91 5.17
N LEU A 574 -26.01 -6.62 4.92
CA LEU A 574 -27.01 -6.23 3.94
C LEU A 574 -28.17 -5.42 4.57
N ASN A 575 -28.33 -5.49 5.89
CA ASN A 575 -29.28 -4.66 6.64
C ASN A 575 -28.70 -4.22 7.98
N ASP A 576 -29.28 -3.20 8.57
CA ASP A 576 -28.78 -2.58 9.80
C ASP A 576 -29.02 -3.44 11.07
N ASN A 577 -29.87 -4.47 10.98
CA ASN A 577 -30.09 -5.44 12.08
C ASN A 577 -29.12 -6.60 12.09
N TYR A 578 -28.24 -6.69 11.06
CA TYR A 578 -27.29 -7.81 10.88
C TYR A 578 -27.96 -9.18 10.78
N SER A 579 -29.24 -9.22 10.39
CA SER A 579 -29.94 -10.48 10.13
C SER A 579 -29.53 -11.11 8.82
N GLN A 580 -28.99 -10.31 7.87
CA GLN A 580 -28.41 -10.78 6.62
C GLN A 580 -27.08 -10.07 6.36
N PHE A 581 -26.05 -10.85 6.01
CA PHE A 581 -24.73 -10.32 5.69
C PHE A 581 -23.98 -11.25 4.73
N LEU A 582 -22.99 -10.67 4.05
CA LEU A 582 -22.02 -11.43 3.25
C LEU A 582 -20.78 -11.79 4.08
N TYR A 583 -20.28 -13.00 3.86
CA TYR A 583 -19.00 -13.45 4.39
C TYR A 583 -18.26 -14.27 3.33
N THR A 584 -16.94 -14.33 3.42
CA THR A 584 -16.14 -15.26 2.64
C THR A 584 -15.96 -16.55 3.41
N HIS A 585 -15.91 -17.67 2.71
CA HIS A 585 -15.55 -18.98 3.26
C HIS A 585 -14.45 -19.60 2.44
N GLU A 586 -13.40 -20.05 3.10
CA GLU A 586 -12.29 -20.81 2.54
C GLU A 586 -11.77 -21.86 3.53
N SER A 587 -11.02 -22.85 3.03
CA SER A 587 -10.21 -23.76 3.83
C SER A 587 -8.95 -24.13 3.04
N PRO A 588 -7.99 -24.86 3.61
CA PRO A 588 -6.82 -25.31 2.85
C PRO A 588 -7.16 -26.09 1.56
N THR A 589 -8.37 -26.63 1.46
CA THR A 589 -8.85 -27.43 0.31
C THR A 589 -10.09 -26.84 -0.36
N THR A 590 -10.63 -25.74 0.16
CA THR A 590 -11.85 -25.10 -0.38
C THR A 590 -11.50 -23.70 -0.86
N ILE A 591 -11.68 -23.45 -2.15
CA ILE A 591 -11.41 -22.14 -2.76
C ILE A 591 -12.29 -21.05 -2.13
N PRO A 592 -11.79 -19.84 -1.93
CA PRO A 592 -12.58 -18.75 -1.33
C PRO A 592 -13.78 -18.39 -2.21
N ASP A 593 -14.94 -18.38 -1.60
CA ASP A 593 -16.20 -17.94 -2.18
C ASP A 593 -16.95 -17.02 -1.21
N VAL A 594 -17.81 -16.17 -1.80
CA VAL A 594 -18.70 -15.31 -1.02
C VAL A 594 -20.02 -16.02 -0.76
N TRP A 595 -20.48 -15.95 0.48
CA TRP A 595 -21.70 -16.53 0.96
C TRP A 595 -22.62 -15.48 1.59
N LEU A 596 -23.91 -15.66 1.44
CA LEU A 596 -24.95 -14.92 2.14
C LEU A 596 -25.39 -15.72 3.38
N LYS A 597 -25.24 -15.14 4.57
CA LYS A 597 -25.83 -15.66 5.80
C LYS A 597 -27.16 -14.97 6.07
N ASP A 598 -28.20 -15.75 6.31
CA ASP A 598 -29.45 -15.32 6.95
C ASP A 598 -29.48 -15.87 8.37
N VAL A 599 -29.40 -14.99 9.35
CA VAL A 599 -29.34 -15.35 10.77
C VAL A 599 -30.70 -15.81 11.27
N THR A 600 -31.78 -15.19 10.81
CA THR A 600 -33.15 -15.48 11.23
C THR A 600 -33.60 -16.86 10.76
N ALA A 601 -33.35 -17.17 9.48
CA ALA A 601 -33.63 -18.48 8.90
C ALA A 601 -32.54 -19.51 9.21
N ASN A 602 -31.44 -19.11 9.80
CA ASN A 602 -30.24 -19.92 10.03
C ASN A 602 -29.76 -20.66 8.77
N THR A 603 -29.77 -19.97 7.63
CA THR A 603 -29.33 -20.54 6.35
C THR A 603 -28.08 -19.82 5.84
N ALA A 604 -27.33 -20.51 4.98
CA ALA A 604 -26.22 -19.95 4.22
C ALA A 604 -26.35 -20.32 2.75
N LYS A 605 -26.16 -19.34 1.86
CA LYS A 605 -26.25 -19.52 0.41
C LYS A 605 -24.96 -19.03 -0.25
N LYS A 606 -24.36 -19.86 -1.08
CA LYS A 606 -23.19 -19.51 -1.90
C LYS A 606 -23.59 -18.50 -2.97
N ILE A 607 -22.86 -17.39 -3.09
CA ILE A 607 -23.12 -16.29 -4.02
C ILE A 607 -22.16 -16.31 -5.20
N THR A 608 -20.88 -16.61 -4.97
CA THR A 608 -19.89 -16.80 -6.05
C THR A 608 -19.62 -18.28 -6.30
N ALA A 609 -19.03 -18.60 -7.45
CA ALA A 609 -18.68 -19.97 -7.83
C ALA A 609 -17.27 -19.96 -8.45
N ASN A 610 -16.28 -19.67 -7.63
CA ASN A 610 -14.89 -19.66 -8.05
C ASN A 610 -14.39 -21.07 -8.34
N VAL A 611 -13.44 -21.17 -9.25
CA VAL A 611 -12.85 -22.44 -9.69
C VAL A 611 -11.35 -22.41 -9.41
N ASP A 612 -10.84 -23.49 -8.83
CA ASP A 612 -9.40 -23.67 -8.67
C ASP A 612 -8.75 -23.87 -10.04
N VAL A 613 -7.88 -22.95 -10.40
CA VAL A 613 -7.20 -22.94 -11.72
C VAL A 613 -5.83 -23.59 -11.69
N GLY A 614 -5.34 -23.94 -10.49
CA GLY A 614 -4.01 -24.54 -10.26
C GLY A 614 -4.04 -25.70 -9.27
N PRO A 615 -4.84 -26.78 -9.51
CA PRO A 615 -4.98 -27.88 -8.55
C PRO A 615 -3.67 -28.64 -8.27
N GLU A 616 -2.68 -28.53 -9.13
CA GLU A 616 -1.32 -29.02 -8.89
C GLU A 616 -0.58 -28.24 -7.82
N LEU A 617 -0.87 -26.95 -7.66
CA LEU A 617 -0.27 -26.07 -6.65
C LEU A 617 -1.05 -26.10 -5.34
N THR A 618 -2.37 -26.09 -5.41
CA THR A 618 -3.24 -26.12 -4.24
C THR A 618 -3.24 -27.47 -3.56
N GLY A 619 -3.02 -28.56 -4.34
CA GLY A 619 -2.81 -29.91 -3.84
C GLY A 619 -1.36 -30.21 -3.39
N ALA A 620 -0.45 -29.24 -3.43
CA ALA A 620 0.94 -29.44 -3.02
C ALA A 620 1.04 -29.81 -1.54
N ILE A 621 2.05 -30.60 -1.19
CA ILE A 621 2.29 -31.08 0.16
C ILE A 621 3.09 -30.01 0.93
N VAL A 622 2.51 -29.43 1.97
CA VAL A 622 3.19 -28.45 2.84
C VAL A 622 3.68 -29.14 4.11
N LYS A 623 4.96 -28.98 4.40
CA LYS A 623 5.62 -29.41 5.65
C LYS A 623 6.09 -28.18 6.39
N ARG A 624 5.64 -28.03 7.64
CA ARG A 624 6.01 -26.91 8.53
C ARG A 624 6.66 -27.45 9.78
N PHE A 625 7.84 -26.95 10.10
CA PHE A 625 8.59 -27.37 11.29
C PHE A 625 9.53 -26.28 11.78
N GLN A 626 10.01 -26.44 13.00
CA GLN A 626 11.02 -25.55 13.59
C GLN A 626 12.41 -26.12 13.39
N VAL A 627 13.36 -25.25 13.09
CA VAL A 627 14.79 -25.52 13.03
C VAL A 627 15.46 -24.73 14.13
N SER A 628 16.35 -25.39 14.88
CA SER A 628 17.15 -24.73 15.92
C SER A 628 18.52 -24.40 15.40
N ARG A 629 18.96 -23.17 15.62
CA ARG A 629 20.32 -22.73 15.31
C ARG A 629 21.32 -23.35 16.34
N PRO A 630 22.37 -24.05 15.89
CA PRO A 630 23.23 -24.78 16.81
C PRO A 630 23.96 -23.92 17.85
N ARG A 631 24.35 -22.68 17.49
CA ARG A 631 25.14 -21.80 18.36
C ARG A 631 24.43 -21.41 19.65
N ASP A 632 23.15 -21.10 19.60
CA ASP A 632 22.41 -20.47 20.71
C ASP A 632 21.02 -21.09 20.96
N GLY A 633 20.62 -22.08 20.16
CA GLY A 633 19.35 -22.76 20.29
C GLY A 633 18.13 -21.94 19.87
N ASN A 634 18.33 -20.73 19.31
CA ASN A 634 17.25 -19.93 18.75
C ASN A 634 16.53 -20.70 17.64
N LYS A 635 15.21 -20.62 17.64
CA LYS A 635 14.36 -21.39 16.74
C LYS A 635 13.78 -20.51 15.64
N MET A 636 13.66 -21.08 14.44
CA MET A 636 13.01 -20.46 13.30
C MET A 636 12.07 -21.44 12.61
N TRP A 637 11.00 -20.94 12.02
CA TRP A 637 10.06 -21.75 11.26
C TRP A 637 10.51 -21.89 9.82
N VAL A 638 10.24 -23.07 9.27
CA VAL A 638 10.50 -23.40 7.85
C VAL A 638 9.25 -24.04 7.26
N ASP A 639 8.77 -23.48 6.17
CA ASP A 639 7.76 -24.08 5.33
C ASP A 639 8.45 -24.71 4.11
N VAL A 640 8.14 -26.00 3.86
CA VAL A 640 8.58 -26.72 2.66
C VAL A 640 7.36 -27.14 1.87
N THR A 641 7.26 -26.64 0.64
CA THR A 641 6.20 -27.02 -0.29
C THR A 641 6.77 -27.99 -1.34
N LEU A 642 6.16 -29.17 -1.43
CA LEU A 642 6.55 -30.27 -2.31
C LEU A 642 5.46 -30.54 -3.35
N PRO A 643 5.78 -31.02 -4.56
CA PRO A 643 4.78 -31.45 -5.53
C PRO A 643 3.78 -32.45 -4.92
N LYS A 644 2.52 -32.40 -5.35
CA LYS A 644 1.43 -33.26 -4.83
C LYS A 644 1.71 -34.76 -4.94
N ASP A 645 2.51 -35.16 -5.92
CA ASP A 645 2.88 -36.55 -6.21
C ASP A 645 4.21 -36.98 -5.57
N TRP A 646 4.85 -36.07 -4.82
CA TRP A 646 6.09 -36.39 -4.10
C TRP A 646 5.93 -37.61 -3.19
N ARG A 647 6.99 -38.43 -3.11
CA ARG A 647 7.03 -39.64 -2.26
C ARG A 647 8.28 -39.62 -1.36
N PRO A 648 8.17 -40.11 -0.10
CA PRO A 648 9.33 -40.29 0.76
C PRO A 648 10.43 -41.09 0.06
N GLY A 649 11.67 -40.63 0.22
CA GLY A 649 12.83 -41.20 -0.46
C GLY A 649 13.20 -40.54 -1.78
N THR A 650 12.34 -39.67 -2.33
CA THR A 650 12.68 -38.85 -3.50
C THR A 650 13.24 -37.51 -3.05
N ARG A 651 14.50 -37.25 -3.38
CA ARG A 651 15.15 -35.95 -3.13
C ARG A 651 15.04 -35.08 -4.36
N LEU A 652 14.41 -33.90 -4.19
CA LEU A 652 14.16 -32.95 -5.27
C LEU A 652 15.27 -31.89 -5.37
N PRO A 653 15.42 -31.21 -6.54
CA PRO A 653 16.10 -29.92 -6.56
C PRO A 653 15.33 -28.95 -5.68
N GLY A 654 16.03 -28.20 -4.82
CA GLY A 654 15.41 -27.29 -3.86
C GLY A 654 15.71 -25.83 -4.15
N ILE A 655 14.76 -24.97 -3.86
CA ILE A 655 14.91 -23.50 -3.95
C ILE A 655 14.59 -22.93 -2.57
N ILE A 656 15.56 -22.26 -1.96
CA ILE A 656 15.32 -21.43 -0.78
C ILE A 656 14.91 -20.04 -1.25
N TRP A 657 13.68 -19.61 -0.88
CA TRP A 657 13.18 -18.25 -1.16
C TRP A 657 12.83 -17.57 0.15
N PHE A 658 13.46 -16.45 0.46
CA PHE A 658 13.40 -15.89 1.80
C PHE A 658 13.50 -14.36 1.84
N TYR A 659 13.16 -13.81 3.00
CA TYR A 659 13.25 -12.39 3.30
C TYR A 659 13.69 -12.22 4.76
N PRO A 660 14.94 -11.80 5.05
CA PRO A 660 15.41 -11.62 6.43
C PRO A 660 14.61 -10.57 7.17
N ARG A 661 14.49 -10.73 8.48
CA ARG A 661 13.86 -9.76 9.37
C ARG A 661 14.58 -9.69 10.71
N GLU A 662 14.67 -8.49 11.28
CA GLU A 662 15.40 -8.23 12.52
C GLU A 662 14.45 -8.31 13.73
N TYR A 663 14.93 -8.88 14.80
CA TYR A 663 14.21 -9.06 16.06
C TYR A 663 15.17 -8.86 17.26
N THR A 664 14.62 -8.40 18.37
CA THR A 664 15.39 -8.24 19.62
C THR A 664 15.39 -9.51 20.45
N THR A 665 14.35 -10.32 20.37
CA THR A 665 14.17 -11.55 21.17
C THR A 665 13.44 -12.64 20.40
N GLN A 666 13.65 -13.91 20.80
CA GLN A 666 12.87 -15.05 20.31
C GLN A 666 11.36 -14.83 20.54
N ALA A 667 10.95 -14.27 21.67
CA ALA A 667 9.55 -14.01 21.99
C ALA A 667 8.91 -12.95 21.06
N GLU A 668 9.68 -11.95 20.62
CA GLU A 668 9.23 -10.96 19.62
C GLU A 668 9.01 -11.63 18.26
N TYR A 669 9.96 -12.45 17.84
CA TYR A 669 9.85 -13.24 16.63
C TYR A 669 8.62 -14.16 16.65
N GLU A 670 8.43 -14.95 17.72
CA GLU A 670 7.28 -15.84 17.86
C GLU A 670 5.93 -15.06 17.80
N ARG A 671 5.86 -13.90 18.45
CA ARG A 671 4.65 -13.05 18.36
C ARG A 671 4.35 -12.58 16.94
N SER A 672 5.36 -12.38 16.10
CA SER A 672 5.14 -11.98 14.71
C SER A 672 4.38 -13.04 13.89
N ARG A 673 4.37 -14.29 14.37
CA ARG A 673 3.69 -15.43 13.73
C ARG A 673 2.23 -15.60 14.17
N PHE A 674 1.78 -14.94 15.23
CA PHE A 674 0.44 -15.15 15.81
C PHE A 674 -0.71 -14.79 14.87
N THR A 675 -0.46 -14.05 13.82
CA THR A 675 -1.43 -13.67 12.79
C THR A 675 -1.41 -14.58 11.55
N VAL A 676 -0.52 -15.59 11.51
CA VAL A 676 -0.48 -16.55 10.41
C VAL A 676 -1.77 -17.35 10.38
N ASN A 677 -2.37 -17.46 9.22
CA ASN A 677 -3.61 -18.20 9.01
C ASN A 677 -3.33 -19.50 8.24
N ILE A 678 -3.38 -20.63 8.96
CA ILE A 678 -3.14 -21.96 8.41
C ILE A 678 -4.35 -22.53 7.65
N ASN A 679 -5.52 -21.91 7.78
CA ASN A 679 -6.76 -22.33 7.12
C ASN A 679 -7.03 -21.57 5.81
N ARG A 680 -6.09 -20.76 5.33
CA ARG A 680 -6.24 -20.12 4.04
C ARG A 680 -6.06 -21.10 2.89
N PHE A 681 -6.89 -20.91 1.86
CA PHE A 681 -6.67 -21.57 0.58
C PHE A 681 -5.35 -21.08 -0.03
N PRO A 682 -4.51 -22.00 -0.55
CA PRO A 682 -3.22 -21.63 -1.11
C PRO A 682 -3.35 -21.07 -2.53
N GLU A 683 -4.06 -19.97 -2.67
CA GLU A 683 -4.31 -19.32 -3.97
C GLU A 683 -3.01 -18.88 -4.63
N VAL A 684 -2.78 -19.32 -5.85
CA VAL A 684 -1.67 -18.97 -6.72
C VAL A 684 -2.19 -18.83 -8.15
N PRO A 685 -1.65 -17.94 -8.95
CA PRO A 685 -0.59 -16.97 -8.64
C PRO A 685 -1.10 -15.69 -7.98
N SER A 686 -0.21 -14.97 -7.31
CA SER A 686 -0.47 -13.60 -6.87
C SER A 686 -0.22 -12.58 -7.99
N ALA A 687 -0.51 -11.29 -7.72
CA ALA A 687 -0.26 -10.22 -8.69
C ALA A 687 1.24 -9.93 -8.93
N ARG A 688 2.14 -10.49 -8.11
CA ARG A 688 3.59 -10.25 -8.19
C ARG A 688 4.34 -11.57 -8.24
N PRO A 689 5.34 -11.74 -9.14
CA PRO A 689 6.13 -12.97 -9.24
C PRO A 689 6.76 -13.38 -7.92
N ALA A 690 7.39 -12.45 -7.21
CA ALA A 690 8.04 -12.70 -5.93
C ALA A 690 7.10 -13.22 -4.82
N SER A 691 5.79 -13.05 -4.98
CA SER A 691 4.77 -13.58 -4.07
C SER A 691 4.05 -14.82 -4.63
N SER A 692 4.46 -15.30 -5.79
CA SER A 692 3.89 -16.47 -6.48
C SER A 692 4.83 -17.68 -6.43
N THR A 693 5.70 -17.74 -5.43
CA THR A 693 6.82 -18.70 -5.32
C THR A 693 6.41 -20.16 -5.43
N LYS A 694 5.16 -20.52 -5.05
CA LYS A 694 4.64 -21.88 -5.23
C LYS A 694 4.61 -22.38 -6.68
N ILE A 695 4.67 -21.49 -7.67
CA ILE A 695 4.79 -21.86 -9.08
C ILE A 695 6.05 -22.74 -9.34
N TRP A 696 7.12 -22.59 -8.57
CA TRP A 696 8.29 -23.46 -8.64
C TRP A 696 7.95 -24.95 -8.54
N VAL A 697 6.97 -25.27 -7.70
CA VAL A 697 6.56 -26.66 -7.41
C VAL A 697 5.96 -27.33 -8.63
N SER A 698 5.29 -26.58 -9.53
CA SER A 698 4.71 -27.11 -10.78
C SER A 698 5.77 -27.66 -11.73
N GLN A 699 7.01 -27.22 -11.59
CA GLN A 699 8.13 -27.66 -12.41
C GLN A 699 9.06 -28.64 -11.67
N GLY A 700 8.59 -29.24 -10.58
CA GLY A 700 9.27 -30.33 -9.89
C GLY A 700 10.36 -29.87 -8.90
N TYR A 701 10.36 -28.61 -8.49
CA TYR A 701 11.22 -28.12 -7.42
C TYR A 701 10.54 -28.30 -6.05
N ALA A 702 11.33 -28.51 -5.00
CA ALA A 702 10.89 -28.27 -3.63
C ALA A 702 11.12 -26.78 -3.31
N LEU A 703 10.08 -26.10 -2.87
CA LEU A 703 10.19 -24.72 -2.39
C LEU A 703 10.38 -24.71 -0.87
N ILE A 704 11.44 -24.05 -0.40
CA ILE A 704 11.76 -23.89 1.01
C ILE A 704 11.65 -22.40 1.35
N GLU A 705 10.73 -22.07 2.25
CA GLU A 705 10.48 -20.70 2.70
C GLU A 705 10.78 -20.60 4.20
N PRO A 706 12.06 -20.42 4.56
CA PRO A 706 12.43 -20.25 5.95
C PRO A 706 12.20 -18.81 6.39
N ASP A 707 11.78 -18.63 7.63
CA ASP A 707 12.06 -17.38 8.33
C ASP A 707 13.57 -17.29 8.58
N ILE A 708 14.16 -16.16 8.30
CA ILE A 708 15.58 -15.91 8.55
C ILE A 708 15.68 -14.74 9.53
N PRO A 709 15.44 -14.98 10.83
CA PRO A 709 15.49 -13.92 11.83
C PRO A 709 16.95 -13.52 12.14
N ILE A 710 17.18 -12.22 12.19
CA ILE A 710 18.46 -11.63 12.61
C ILE A 710 18.24 -11.08 14.02
N TRP A 711 18.99 -11.60 15.00
CA TRP A 711 18.81 -11.21 16.40
C TRP A 711 19.91 -10.30 16.92
N GLY A 712 19.54 -9.37 17.77
CA GLY A 712 20.49 -8.51 18.46
C GLY A 712 19.81 -7.47 19.34
N ASP A 713 20.61 -6.65 19.98
CA ASP A 713 20.13 -5.55 20.83
C ASP A 713 19.30 -4.56 20.00
N SER A 714 18.33 -3.93 20.65
CA SER A 714 17.47 -2.93 20.00
C SER A 714 18.30 -1.85 19.30
N GLY A 715 18.02 -1.63 18.01
CA GLY A 715 18.75 -0.70 17.15
C GLY A 715 20.15 -1.18 16.71
N ARG A 716 20.54 -2.41 17.06
CA ARG A 716 21.84 -3.02 16.70
C ARG A 716 21.75 -4.44 16.16
N MET A 717 20.56 -4.93 15.81
CA MET A 717 20.36 -6.28 15.30
C MET A 717 21.26 -6.56 14.10
N ASN A 718 21.49 -5.57 13.26
CA ASN A 718 22.30 -5.68 12.04
C ASN A 718 23.80 -5.87 12.28
N ASP A 719 24.31 -5.65 13.50
CA ASP A 719 25.68 -5.99 13.84
C ASP A 719 25.95 -7.51 13.77
N ASN A 720 24.88 -8.31 13.76
CA ASN A 720 24.92 -9.76 13.66
C ASN A 720 24.48 -10.32 12.29
N TYR A 721 24.20 -9.44 11.31
CA TYR A 721 23.49 -9.80 10.09
C TYR A 721 24.15 -10.96 9.30
N THR A 722 25.41 -10.82 8.93
CA THR A 722 26.12 -11.80 8.10
C THR A 722 26.31 -13.13 8.82
N ARG A 723 26.63 -13.09 10.11
CA ARG A 723 26.78 -14.26 10.95
C ARG A 723 25.44 -15.02 11.07
N ASP A 724 24.37 -14.32 11.48
CA ASP A 724 23.08 -14.95 11.72
C ASP A 724 22.47 -15.47 10.42
N LEU A 725 22.63 -14.73 9.31
CA LEU A 725 22.20 -15.17 7.98
C LEU A 725 22.85 -16.51 7.60
N ARG A 726 24.17 -16.59 7.73
CA ARG A 726 24.93 -17.82 7.40
C ARG A 726 24.48 -18.99 8.28
N GLU A 727 24.50 -18.83 9.60
CA GLU A 727 24.16 -19.90 10.55
C GLU A 727 22.71 -20.38 10.41
N ASN A 728 21.78 -19.47 10.12
CA ASN A 728 20.38 -19.82 9.86
C ASN A 728 20.24 -20.64 8.57
N LEU A 729 20.91 -20.23 7.48
CA LEU A 729 20.89 -20.96 6.21
C LEU A 729 21.53 -22.34 6.33
N ASP A 730 22.66 -22.46 7.05
CA ASP A 730 23.32 -23.74 7.32
C ASP A 730 22.35 -24.70 8.05
N ALA A 731 21.71 -24.22 9.12
CA ALA A 731 20.76 -25.01 9.91
C ALA A 731 19.51 -25.42 9.09
N VAL A 732 18.97 -24.52 8.27
CA VAL A 732 17.83 -24.82 7.39
C VAL A 732 18.21 -25.86 6.35
N LEU A 733 19.35 -25.69 5.68
CA LEU A 733 19.81 -26.63 4.65
C LEU A 733 20.02 -28.03 5.24
N ASP A 734 20.68 -28.15 6.36
CA ASP A 734 20.90 -29.44 7.03
C ASP A 734 19.57 -30.11 7.38
N ALA A 735 18.62 -29.36 7.94
CA ALA A 735 17.31 -29.89 8.32
C ALA A 735 16.49 -30.41 7.12
N VAL A 736 16.45 -29.67 6.00
CA VAL A 736 15.66 -30.11 4.81
C VAL A 736 16.31 -31.26 4.07
N VAL A 737 17.65 -31.36 4.11
CA VAL A 737 18.41 -32.49 3.55
C VAL A 737 18.25 -33.74 4.42
N GLU A 738 18.35 -33.64 5.74
CA GLU A 738 18.12 -34.71 6.69
C GLU A 738 16.70 -35.25 6.59
N ALA A 739 15.71 -34.38 6.47
CA ALA A 739 14.32 -34.76 6.26
C ALA A 739 14.06 -35.49 4.90
N GLY A 740 15.06 -35.52 4.01
CA GLY A 740 14.97 -36.21 2.73
C GLY A 740 14.15 -35.49 1.67
N TYR A 741 13.86 -34.20 1.84
CA TYR A 741 13.06 -33.43 0.88
C TYR A 741 13.87 -33.03 -0.36
N VAL A 742 15.13 -32.64 -0.16
CA VAL A 742 15.98 -32.08 -1.19
C VAL A 742 17.33 -32.78 -1.33
N ASP A 743 17.90 -32.63 -2.52
CA ASP A 743 19.25 -33.02 -2.82
C ASP A 743 20.20 -31.86 -2.54
N ARG A 744 21.17 -32.06 -1.61
CA ARG A 744 22.13 -31.03 -1.21
C ARG A 744 22.93 -30.45 -2.39
N ASP A 745 23.19 -31.25 -3.40
CA ASP A 745 23.96 -30.86 -4.57
C ASP A 745 23.12 -30.14 -5.64
N ARG A 746 21.81 -29.97 -5.41
CA ARG A 746 20.88 -29.29 -6.32
C ARG A 746 20.07 -28.23 -5.60
N MET A 747 20.78 -27.30 -4.89
CA MET A 747 20.15 -26.23 -4.15
C MET A 747 20.35 -24.89 -4.84
N GLY A 748 19.22 -24.19 -5.06
CA GLY A 748 19.16 -22.80 -5.46
C GLY A 748 18.72 -21.90 -4.31
N ILE A 749 19.00 -20.60 -4.43
CA ILE A 749 18.58 -19.59 -3.47
C ILE A 749 18.08 -18.34 -4.20
N GLY A 750 17.06 -17.66 -3.67
CA GLY A 750 16.59 -16.44 -4.26
C GLY A 750 15.79 -15.55 -3.32
N GLY A 751 15.54 -14.34 -3.78
CA GLY A 751 14.74 -13.36 -3.08
C GLY A 751 14.58 -12.06 -3.85
N HIS A 752 13.65 -11.24 -3.37
CA HIS A 752 13.31 -9.93 -3.93
C HIS A 752 13.53 -8.84 -2.89
N SER A 753 13.96 -7.64 -3.31
CA SER A 753 14.16 -6.49 -2.43
C SER A 753 15.20 -6.78 -1.35
N TYR A 754 14.83 -6.73 -0.07
CA TYR A 754 15.73 -7.13 1.03
C TYR A 754 16.05 -8.63 1.03
N GLY A 755 15.18 -9.46 0.45
CA GLY A 755 15.48 -10.86 0.15
C GLY A 755 16.59 -11.02 -0.91
N ALA A 756 16.63 -10.17 -1.95
CA ALA A 756 17.71 -10.13 -2.93
C ALA A 756 19.05 -9.70 -2.30
N PHE A 757 18.99 -8.72 -1.41
CA PHE A 757 20.14 -8.33 -0.58
C PHE A 757 20.63 -9.50 0.28
N GLY A 758 19.71 -10.24 0.91
CA GLY A 758 20.00 -11.44 1.67
C GLY A 758 20.61 -12.55 0.78
N THR A 759 20.07 -12.77 -0.41
CA THR A 759 20.57 -13.75 -1.37
C THR A 759 22.01 -13.45 -1.81
N MET A 760 22.28 -12.18 -2.17
CA MET A 760 23.63 -11.79 -2.57
C MET A 760 24.65 -11.91 -1.42
N ASN A 761 24.22 -11.58 -0.19
CA ASN A 761 25.02 -11.83 1.00
C ASN A 761 25.28 -13.34 1.19
N ALA A 762 24.24 -14.17 1.12
CA ALA A 762 24.35 -15.61 1.28
C ALA A 762 25.42 -16.20 0.36
N ILE A 763 25.35 -15.94 -0.95
CA ILE A 763 26.30 -16.49 -1.94
C ILE A 763 27.71 -15.90 -1.82
N SER A 764 27.89 -14.77 -1.14
CA SER A 764 29.21 -14.21 -0.82
C SER A 764 29.82 -14.82 0.44
N LEU A 765 29.01 -15.49 1.26
CA LEU A 765 29.42 -16.08 2.53
C LEU A 765 29.59 -17.61 2.45
N VAL A 766 28.80 -18.28 1.59
CA VAL A 766 28.79 -19.76 1.48
C VAL A 766 28.81 -20.21 0.02
N PRO A 767 29.56 -21.30 -0.32
CA PRO A 767 29.78 -21.72 -1.70
C PRO A 767 28.85 -22.86 -2.18
N TYR A 768 27.91 -23.35 -1.36
CA TYR A 768 27.20 -24.61 -1.63
C TYR A 768 25.97 -24.44 -2.55
N PHE A 769 25.49 -23.23 -2.81
CA PHE A 769 24.39 -23.03 -3.77
C PHE A 769 24.86 -23.17 -5.22
N LYS A 770 24.03 -23.80 -6.06
CA LYS A 770 24.33 -24.06 -7.47
C LYS A 770 23.86 -22.95 -8.40
N GLY A 771 22.91 -22.16 -7.96
CA GLY A 771 22.40 -20.99 -8.68
C GLY A 771 21.68 -20.04 -7.72
N ALA A 772 21.67 -18.76 -8.05
CA ALA A 772 20.99 -17.73 -7.27
C ALA A 772 20.18 -16.78 -8.15
N ILE A 773 19.11 -16.20 -7.58
CA ILE A 773 18.28 -15.17 -8.20
C ILE A 773 18.10 -14.02 -7.23
N ALA A 774 18.44 -12.78 -7.65
CA ALA A 774 18.32 -11.59 -6.81
C ALA A 774 17.67 -10.43 -7.56
N GLY A 775 16.48 -9.99 -7.10
CA GLY A 775 15.69 -8.96 -7.76
C GLY A 775 15.49 -7.69 -6.97
N ASP A 776 15.63 -6.54 -7.65
CA ASP A 776 15.39 -5.19 -7.09
C ASP A 776 16.14 -4.95 -5.77
N GLY A 777 17.38 -5.43 -5.66
CA GLY A 777 18.20 -5.40 -4.45
C GLY A 777 19.15 -4.20 -4.37
N MET A 778 19.49 -3.82 -3.14
CA MET A 778 20.59 -2.89 -2.85
C MET A 778 21.79 -3.70 -2.36
N TYR A 779 22.88 -3.72 -3.10
CA TYR A 779 24.05 -4.56 -2.79
C TYR A 779 25.22 -3.80 -2.14
N ASN A 780 25.10 -2.48 -2.01
CA ASN A 780 26.05 -1.62 -1.31
C ASN A 780 25.33 -0.61 -0.43
N ARG A 781 25.30 -0.84 0.88
CA ARG A 781 24.60 0.00 1.85
C ARG A 781 25.24 1.36 2.11
N SER A 782 26.48 1.59 1.69
CA SER A 782 27.05 2.94 1.72
C SER A 782 26.30 3.94 0.86
N LEU A 783 25.49 3.44 -0.12
CA LEU A 783 24.59 4.24 -0.95
C LEU A 783 23.27 4.64 -0.23
N THR A 784 23.01 4.08 0.97
CA THR A 784 21.87 4.45 1.83
C THR A 784 22.39 4.92 3.20
N PRO A 785 23.12 6.04 3.27
CA PRO A 785 23.95 6.37 4.42
C PRO A 785 23.18 6.78 5.68
N PHE A 786 21.87 7.01 5.59
CA PHE A 786 21.05 7.43 6.73
C PHE A 786 19.97 6.41 7.10
N GLY A 787 20.28 5.14 6.99
CA GLY A 787 19.43 4.05 7.45
C GLY A 787 18.71 3.29 6.31
N PHE A 788 18.30 2.07 6.63
CA PHE A 788 17.53 1.18 5.79
C PHE A 788 16.89 0.09 6.65
N GLN A 789 15.72 -0.39 6.28
CA GLN A 789 14.99 -1.42 7.05
C GLN A 789 14.93 -1.07 8.55
N SER A 790 15.42 -1.95 9.44
CA SER A 790 15.50 -1.71 10.88
C SER A 790 16.76 -0.94 11.32
N GLU A 791 17.74 -0.70 10.44
CA GLU A 791 18.92 0.08 10.75
C GLU A 791 18.59 1.57 10.83
N ARG A 792 18.75 2.15 12.00
CA ARG A 792 18.48 3.56 12.29
C ARG A 792 19.74 4.41 12.42
N ARG A 793 20.89 3.77 12.66
CA ARG A 793 22.18 4.47 12.69
C ARG A 793 22.58 4.85 11.27
N SER A 794 23.22 5.98 11.12
CA SER A 794 23.83 6.35 9.85
C SER A 794 25.07 5.48 9.56
N PHE A 795 25.50 5.45 8.30
CA PHE A 795 26.77 4.87 7.88
C PHE A 795 27.95 5.38 8.76
N PHE A 796 27.95 6.67 9.08
CA PHE A 796 29.01 7.32 9.86
C PHE A 796 28.99 6.94 11.36
N GLN A 797 27.87 6.40 11.85
CA GLN A 797 27.72 5.88 13.22
C GLN A 797 27.96 4.38 13.35
N ALA A 798 27.82 3.62 12.25
CA ALA A 798 27.92 2.17 12.24
C ALA A 798 28.65 1.65 10.98
N GLN A 799 29.79 2.25 10.67
CA GLN A 799 30.52 2.00 9.42
C GLN A 799 30.80 0.49 9.22
N ASP A 800 31.29 -0.19 10.25
CA ASP A 800 31.63 -1.61 10.19
C ASP A 800 30.39 -2.47 9.82
N THR A 801 29.24 -2.18 10.42
CA THR A 801 27.96 -2.86 10.12
C THR A 801 27.56 -2.67 8.67
N TYR A 802 27.63 -1.45 8.16
CA TYR A 802 27.27 -1.14 6.77
C TYR A 802 28.20 -1.82 5.76
N LEU A 803 29.51 -1.86 6.04
CA LEU A 803 30.49 -2.52 5.18
C LEU A 803 30.32 -4.04 5.24
N ASP A 804 30.18 -4.62 6.44
CA ASP A 804 29.99 -6.05 6.61
C ASP A 804 28.70 -6.55 5.94
N MET A 805 27.58 -5.81 6.06
CA MET A 805 26.34 -6.17 5.41
C MET A 805 26.37 -6.01 3.88
N SER A 806 27.31 -5.25 3.30
CA SER A 806 27.32 -4.95 1.87
C SER A 806 28.02 -6.05 1.07
N PRO A 807 27.29 -6.93 0.35
CA PRO A 807 27.91 -8.03 -0.41
C PRO A 807 28.80 -7.52 -1.57
N PHE A 808 28.65 -6.27 -1.98
CA PHE A 808 29.51 -5.64 -2.99
C PHE A 808 31.02 -5.73 -2.62
N PHE A 809 31.35 -5.58 -1.34
CA PHE A 809 32.72 -5.66 -0.85
C PHE A 809 33.26 -7.09 -0.75
N ARG A 810 32.45 -8.10 -1.04
CA ARG A 810 32.79 -9.51 -1.10
C ARG A 810 32.46 -10.14 -2.46
N ALA A 811 32.28 -9.33 -3.49
CA ALA A 811 31.95 -9.82 -4.83
C ALA A 811 32.99 -10.81 -5.38
N ASP A 812 34.28 -10.67 -4.97
CA ASP A 812 35.38 -11.59 -5.31
C ASP A 812 35.17 -13.00 -4.74
N LYS A 813 34.44 -13.15 -3.63
CA LYS A 813 34.17 -14.44 -2.97
C LYS A 813 33.03 -15.21 -3.62
N ILE A 814 32.21 -14.57 -4.43
CA ILE A 814 31.06 -15.21 -5.09
C ILE A 814 31.55 -16.23 -6.10
N VAL A 815 31.11 -17.48 -5.95
CA VAL A 815 31.35 -18.59 -6.90
C VAL A 815 30.05 -19.13 -7.49
N THR A 816 28.92 -18.84 -6.85
CA THR A 816 27.60 -19.26 -7.28
C THR A 816 27.16 -18.44 -8.50
N PRO A 817 26.73 -19.07 -9.60
CA PRO A 817 26.07 -18.37 -10.71
C PRO A 817 24.88 -17.54 -10.24
N ILE A 818 24.80 -16.27 -10.65
CA ILE A 818 23.77 -15.34 -10.18
C ILE A 818 23.01 -14.68 -11.33
N LEU A 819 21.67 -14.79 -11.31
CA LEU A 819 20.78 -13.98 -12.10
C LEU A 819 20.29 -12.81 -11.27
N MET A 820 20.57 -11.61 -11.72
CA MET A 820 20.00 -10.37 -11.17
C MET A 820 18.93 -9.84 -12.12
N TYR A 821 17.87 -9.26 -11.55
CA TYR A 821 16.94 -8.42 -12.29
C TYR A 821 16.66 -7.14 -11.53
N HIS A 822 16.31 -6.07 -12.25
CA HIS A 822 15.96 -4.80 -11.62
C HIS A 822 15.04 -3.98 -12.52
N ALA A 823 14.08 -3.31 -11.94
CA ALA A 823 13.21 -2.37 -12.63
C ALA A 823 13.93 -1.03 -12.88
N TRP A 824 13.88 -0.50 -14.12
CA TRP A 824 14.53 0.78 -14.44
C TRP A 824 13.93 1.97 -13.70
N GLU A 825 12.65 1.90 -13.38
CA GLU A 825 11.90 2.99 -12.75
C GLU A 825 11.58 2.70 -11.28
N ASP A 826 12.40 1.89 -10.62
CA ASP A 826 12.26 1.56 -9.20
C ASP A 826 12.21 2.83 -8.34
N GLN A 827 11.03 3.09 -7.74
CA GLN A 827 10.77 4.25 -6.87
C GLN A 827 10.93 3.92 -5.39
N ASN A 828 11.30 2.69 -5.04
CA ASN A 828 11.54 2.35 -3.64
C ASN A 828 12.80 3.03 -3.11
N ALA A 829 12.67 3.73 -2.02
CA ALA A 829 13.80 4.39 -1.38
C ALA A 829 14.83 3.33 -0.92
N GLY A 830 16.05 3.44 -1.42
CA GLY A 830 17.14 2.55 -1.04
C GLY A 830 17.35 1.33 -1.93
N THR A 831 16.63 1.19 -3.07
CA THR A 831 16.86 0.13 -4.07
C THR A 831 17.09 0.69 -5.48
N ALA A 832 17.83 1.77 -5.59
CA ALA A 832 18.11 2.38 -6.90
C ALA A 832 18.75 1.40 -7.90
N PRO A 833 18.35 1.41 -9.19
CA PRO A 833 18.89 0.53 -10.25
C PRO A 833 20.41 0.59 -10.38
N LEU A 834 21.02 1.71 -9.98
CA LEU A 834 22.46 1.88 -9.91
C LEU A 834 23.15 0.76 -9.11
N SER A 835 22.52 0.22 -8.08
CA SER A 835 23.08 -0.85 -7.26
C SER A 835 23.29 -2.14 -8.05
N ALA A 836 22.30 -2.53 -8.85
CA ALA A 836 22.38 -3.73 -9.69
C ALA A 836 23.42 -3.57 -10.79
N THR A 837 23.44 -2.42 -11.48
CA THR A 837 24.40 -2.16 -12.56
C THR A 837 25.85 -2.10 -12.05
N ARG A 838 26.09 -1.56 -10.86
CA ARG A 838 27.44 -1.54 -10.25
C ARG A 838 27.87 -2.91 -9.76
N MET A 839 26.95 -3.70 -9.20
CA MET A 839 27.23 -5.07 -8.81
C MET A 839 27.55 -5.93 -10.03
N MET A 840 26.80 -5.78 -11.14
CA MET A 840 27.10 -6.48 -12.38
C MET A 840 28.48 -6.13 -12.93
N ALA A 841 28.86 -4.85 -12.93
CA ALA A 841 30.18 -4.41 -13.35
C ALA A 841 31.31 -5.05 -12.51
N ALA A 842 31.11 -5.17 -11.18
CA ALA A 842 32.05 -5.85 -10.30
C ALA A 842 32.16 -7.35 -10.64
N LEU A 843 31.03 -8.05 -10.76
CA LEU A 843 30.98 -9.48 -11.10
C LEU A 843 31.64 -9.76 -12.46
N GLN A 844 31.36 -8.92 -13.48
CA GLN A 844 31.96 -9.01 -14.80
C GLN A 844 33.49 -8.81 -14.74
N GLY A 845 33.95 -7.76 -14.05
CA GLY A 845 35.39 -7.49 -13.90
C GLY A 845 36.15 -8.59 -13.14
N LEU A 846 35.46 -9.35 -12.28
CA LEU A 846 35.97 -10.48 -11.54
C LEU A 846 35.79 -11.84 -12.26
N GLY A 847 35.25 -11.84 -13.50
CA GLY A 847 35.03 -13.06 -14.29
C GLY A 847 33.99 -14.03 -13.69
N LYS A 848 33.01 -13.51 -12.97
CA LYS A 848 31.96 -14.33 -12.34
C LYS A 848 30.84 -14.69 -13.35
N ASN A 849 30.19 -15.84 -13.14
CA ASN A 849 29.02 -16.22 -13.93
C ASN A 849 27.79 -15.45 -13.43
N ALA A 850 27.40 -14.41 -14.16
CA ALA A 850 26.32 -13.50 -13.76
C ALA A 850 25.49 -13.05 -14.97
N ALA A 851 24.21 -12.83 -14.75
CA ALA A 851 23.28 -12.20 -15.69
C ALA A 851 22.57 -11.03 -15.02
N LEU A 852 22.23 -9.98 -15.76
CA LEU A 852 21.41 -8.86 -15.28
C LEU A 852 20.36 -8.51 -16.34
N TYR A 853 19.10 -8.53 -15.92
CA TYR A 853 17.95 -8.13 -16.74
C TYR A 853 17.34 -6.87 -16.18
N MET A 854 17.31 -5.80 -16.96
CA MET A 854 16.76 -4.49 -16.58
C MET A 854 15.40 -4.30 -17.24
N TYR A 855 14.34 -4.34 -16.45
CA TYR A 855 12.97 -4.24 -16.96
C TYR A 855 12.56 -2.78 -17.19
N PRO A 856 12.19 -2.40 -18.43
CA PRO A 856 11.74 -1.06 -18.74
C PRO A 856 10.35 -0.79 -18.15
N TYR A 857 10.12 0.45 -17.74
CA TYR A 857 8.82 0.97 -17.29
C TYR A 857 8.25 0.34 -16.03
N GLU A 858 8.95 -0.61 -15.41
CA GLU A 858 8.55 -1.26 -14.17
C GLU A 858 9.07 -0.49 -12.95
N ASP A 859 8.29 -0.55 -11.86
CA ASP A 859 8.65 -0.02 -10.54
C ASP A 859 9.24 -1.15 -9.67
N HIS A 860 9.33 -0.98 -8.36
CA HIS A 860 9.87 -1.94 -7.40
C HIS A 860 9.11 -3.27 -7.41
N SER A 861 9.17 -4.00 -8.44
CA SER A 861 8.62 -5.28 -8.86
C SER A 861 7.99 -5.15 -10.24
N VAL A 862 8.03 -6.22 -11.03
CA VAL A 862 7.33 -6.23 -12.31
C VAL A 862 5.81 -6.33 -12.09
N ALA A 863 5.06 -5.61 -12.90
CA ALA A 863 3.61 -5.47 -12.80
C ALA A 863 2.87 -5.72 -14.13
N THR A 864 3.59 -5.81 -15.25
CA THR A 864 3.00 -6.09 -16.55
C THR A 864 3.05 -7.57 -16.89
N TYR A 865 2.10 -8.06 -17.71
CA TYR A 865 2.12 -9.44 -18.19
C TYR A 865 3.40 -9.79 -18.94
N ALA A 866 3.89 -8.87 -19.79
CA ALA A 866 5.10 -9.11 -20.56
C ALA A 866 6.32 -9.34 -19.66
N SER A 867 6.51 -8.48 -18.69
CA SER A 867 7.62 -8.58 -17.73
C SER A 867 7.48 -9.76 -16.78
N ASP A 868 6.26 -10.08 -16.33
CA ASP A 868 6.01 -11.20 -15.43
C ASP A 868 6.29 -12.55 -16.10
N LEU A 869 5.79 -12.75 -17.31
CA LEU A 869 6.06 -13.97 -18.09
C LEU A 869 7.55 -14.13 -18.42
N ASP A 870 8.19 -13.04 -18.83
CA ASP A 870 9.63 -13.02 -19.12
C ASP A 870 10.47 -13.37 -17.89
N LEU A 871 10.12 -12.77 -16.75
CA LEU A 871 10.83 -13.01 -15.50
C LEU A 871 10.73 -14.48 -15.07
N TRP A 872 9.54 -15.08 -15.13
CA TRP A 872 9.35 -16.50 -14.82
C TRP A 872 10.09 -17.40 -15.80
N ALA A 873 10.09 -17.05 -17.10
CA ALA A 873 10.84 -17.81 -18.10
C ALA A 873 12.34 -17.84 -17.78
N ARG A 874 12.92 -16.67 -17.46
CA ARG A 874 14.34 -16.56 -17.12
C ARG A 874 14.67 -17.21 -15.79
N TRP A 875 13.80 -17.12 -14.79
CA TRP A 875 13.97 -17.78 -13.50
C TRP A 875 14.02 -19.31 -13.67
N PHE A 876 13.06 -19.90 -14.41
CA PHE A 876 13.09 -21.33 -14.69
C PHE A 876 14.31 -21.73 -15.50
N ALA A 877 14.62 -20.97 -16.56
CA ALA A 877 15.80 -21.27 -17.38
C ALA A 877 17.09 -21.25 -16.56
N TRP A 878 17.24 -20.28 -15.64
CA TRP A 878 18.41 -20.18 -14.79
C TRP A 878 18.55 -21.36 -13.83
N PHE A 879 17.48 -21.72 -13.13
CA PHE A 879 17.54 -22.81 -12.19
C PHE A 879 17.51 -24.19 -12.88
N ASP A 880 16.86 -24.34 -14.02
CA ASP A 880 16.99 -25.56 -14.81
C ASP A 880 18.44 -25.80 -15.24
N LEU A 881 19.13 -24.76 -15.69
CA LEU A 881 20.52 -24.85 -16.14
C LEU A 881 21.47 -25.14 -14.97
N HIS A 882 21.37 -24.44 -13.87
CA HIS A 882 22.37 -24.43 -12.80
C HIS A 882 22.02 -25.34 -11.61
N VAL A 883 20.74 -25.57 -11.33
CA VAL A 883 20.28 -26.31 -10.14
C VAL A 883 19.72 -27.69 -10.52
N LYS A 884 18.67 -27.74 -11.37
CA LYS A 884 17.95 -28.98 -11.68
C LYS A 884 18.82 -29.97 -12.45
N ASN A 885 19.55 -29.47 -13.42
CA ASN A 885 20.43 -30.26 -14.31
C ASN A 885 21.91 -30.14 -13.91
N ALA A 886 22.20 -29.67 -12.70
CA ALA A 886 23.57 -29.61 -12.22
C ALA A 886 24.20 -31.01 -12.28
N PRO A 887 25.44 -31.16 -12.80
CA PRO A 887 26.12 -32.45 -12.79
C PRO A 887 26.37 -32.86 -11.33
N ALA A 888 26.04 -34.12 -11.02
CA ALA A 888 26.30 -34.66 -9.69
C ALA A 888 27.81 -34.50 -9.35
N THR A 889 28.09 -33.81 -8.26
CA THR A 889 29.46 -33.61 -7.80
C THR A 889 30.01 -34.93 -7.27
N LYS A 890 31.10 -35.46 -7.89
CA LYS A 890 31.75 -36.72 -7.49
C LYS A 890 32.54 -36.65 -6.19
N LYS A 891 32.50 -35.53 -5.46
CA LYS A 891 33.15 -35.36 -4.16
C LYS A 891 32.25 -34.63 -3.18
N PRO A 892 32.14 -35.13 -1.93
CA PRO A 892 31.50 -34.35 -0.87
C PRO A 892 32.27 -33.02 -0.71
N ILE A 893 31.58 -31.94 -0.65
CA ILE A 893 32.12 -30.63 -0.27
C ILE A 893 32.45 -30.75 1.22
N PRO A 894 33.70 -30.45 1.68
CA PRO A 894 34.15 -30.62 3.06
C PRO A 894 33.31 -29.77 4.04
#